data_e49690bb08459db9ed4bacc1328d2f8c
#
_entry.id   e49690bb08459db9ed4bacc1328d2f8c
#
_cell.length_a   1.000
_cell.length_b   1.000
_cell.length_c   1.000
_cell.angle_alpha   90.00
_cell.angle_beta   90.00
_cell.angle_gamma   90.00
#
_symmetry.space_group_name_H-M   'P 1'
#
loop_
_entity.id
_entity.type
_entity.pdbx_description
1 polymer ?
#
loop_
_entity_poly.entity_id
_entity_poly.type
_entity_poly.pdbx_seq_one_letter_code
_entity_poly.pdbx_strand_id
1 'polypeptide(L)'
;MKNTEKMLCICTLILALSASYSASLTKEQSGMLLCVEEIISRHFTHGQPLVISMPAASNRTTRHSQTTGSESEMMDKMLENTHNAITWPVLTSVPDTAMSENSIVHKHQSYIILLRAEEREDFSNTLEQQIENIQSYGHSFNRWGKFLVVVTDFGVHSPKALAMDIIKSLWNDHQIANSVIMVPNVYESVTSFDLYTWFPYESGQCGKTEEVVLLDRCVLGKDGPLSTNISLFSSKTPLNIHGCPIRVPTRDGPPNMISAKHNKTDGSITYEYTGTEAAYLLLLSERMNMTLVFLPPPENKRLLDFFYYSLSSVFSGDVDIAMGNFPLHYLPLAFSEPTTPYLHGTYKWYVPCAGPIRSTDLINMFTAPAWSVLVLLLLLSAVTFWCIANIPYSCVKKESIAYRNLSQCCSTVWAVFLGVSVAEMPRTFRLRVFFFLFVCYCFAINTVFQAYFTSFLMEPIYDKQIHTFDELKSSKIRYLEHPSVPELGFYMNYDKYKKLTGRHEQCLDYEQCLSRLLVGEKVTMLALDLWAEYAASLSGRGQVSLCAIDENEFSMGFTMYLSKGSLFRDRFNVLIQRCLEAGLGNKYWSQLTWNLTLQRSGEHGGGDVASSNSAYFAFTVFHLRVAFCLLAFGGALSSVVFIAELLSNTILHVCHFCGQ
;
A
#
# COMPACT_ATOMS: atom_id res chain seq x y z
N MET A 1 20.24 -51.62 -75.68
CA MET A 1 21.29 -51.73 -74.63
C MET A 1 22.28 -50.55 -74.60
N LYS A 2 22.67 -49.91 -75.71
CA LYS A 2 23.63 -48.78 -75.67
C LYS A 2 23.05 -47.41 -75.16
N ASN A 3 21.71 -47.21 -75.10
CA ASN A 3 21.13 -45.98 -74.62
C ASN A 3 20.86 -45.98 -73.08
N THR A 4 20.74 -47.12 -72.46
CA THR A 4 20.52 -47.25 -71.00
C THR A 4 21.82 -47.06 -70.21
N GLU A 5 22.99 -47.46 -70.78
CA GLU A 5 24.29 -47.16 -70.12
C GLU A 5 24.67 -45.67 -70.16
N LYS A 6 24.33 -44.96 -71.24
CA LYS A 6 24.56 -43.50 -71.30
C LYS A 6 23.69 -42.74 -70.39
N MET A 7 22.41 -43.17 -70.14
CA MET A 7 21.51 -42.53 -69.22
C MET A 7 21.90 -42.80 -67.77
N LEU A 8 22.41 -44.01 -67.46
CA LEU A 8 22.94 -44.32 -66.13
C LEU A 8 24.23 -43.52 -65.82
N CYS A 9 25.12 -43.34 -66.81
CA CYS A 9 26.35 -42.56 -66.65
C CYS A 9 26.06 -41.05 -66.47
N ILE A 10 25.01 -40.52 -67.12
CA ILE A 10 24.54 -39.08 -66.89
C ILE A 10 23.88 -38.93 -65.60
N CYS A 11 23.01 -39.86 -65.11
CA CYS A 11 22.43 -39.83 -63.79
C CYS A 11 23.47 -39.93 -62.66
N THR A 12 24.50 -40.81 -62.83
CA THR A 12 25.58 -40.90 -61.84
C THR A 12 26.49 -39.67 -61.88
N LEU A 13 26.70 -39.01 -63.00
CA LEU A 13 27.40 -37.75 -63.08
C LEU A 13 26.59 -36.58 -62.49
N ILE A 14 25.31 -36.56 -62.74
CA ILE A 14 24.38 -35.55 -62.09
C ILE A 14 24.31 -35.79 -60.62
N LEU A 15 24.22 -37.02 -60.12
CA LEU A 15 24.25 -37.36 -58.69
C LEU A 15 25.67 -37.08 -58.11
N ALA A 16 26.74 -37.31 -58.83
CA ALA A 16 28.08 -36.93 -58.37
C ALA A 16 28.31 -35.41 -58.37
N LEU A 17 27.72 -34.68 -59.33
CA LEU A 17 27.77 -33.22 -59.36
C LEU A 17 26.84 -32.59 -58.37
N SER A 18 25.69 -33.22 -58.00
CA SER A 18 24.85 -32.76 -56.93
C SER A 18 25.37 -33.10 -55.52
N ALA A 19 26.23 -34.14 -55.41
CA ALA A 19 26.88 -34.48 -54.14
C ALA A 19 28.16 -33.63 -53.87
N SER A 20 28.61 -32.81 -54.84
CA SER A 20 29.86 -32.03 -54.74
C SER A 20 29.63 -30.53 -54.43
N TYR A 21 28.39 -30.13 -54.19
CA TYR A 21 28.09 -28.76 -53.80
C TYR A 21 27.61 -28.69 -52.31
N SER A 22 28.34 -29.39 -51.43
CA SER A 22 28.35 -28.97 -50.02
C SER A 22 29.39 -27.84 -49.92
N ALA A 23 28.95 -26.63 -49.79
CA ALA A 23 29.81 -25.51 -49.51
C ALA A 23 30.52 -25.79 -48.19
N SER A 24 31.77 -26.26 -48.24
CA SER A 24 32.52 -26.53 -47.01
C SER A 24 32.77 -25.23 -46.30
N LEU A 25 32.43 -25.16 -45.01
CA LEU A 25 32.73 -24.01 -44.13
C LEU A 25 34.20 -23.63 -44.27
N THR A 26 34.48 -22.31 -44.35
CA THR A 26 35.84 -21.81 -44.29
C THR A 26 36.48 -22.15 -42.94
N LYS A 27 37.80 -22.17 -42.87
CA LYS A 27 38.52 -22.40 -41.61
C LYS A 27 38.13 -21.37 -40.54
N GLU A 28 37.86 -20.16 -40.96
CA GLU A 28 37.45 -19.04 -40.09
C GLU A 28 36.04 -19.25 -39.54
N GLN A 29 35.09 -19.67 -40.40
CA GLN A 29 33.74 -20.00 -39.97
C GLN A 29 33.69 -21.22 -39.03
N SER A 30 34.50 -22.24 -39.29
CA SER A 30 34.63 -23.37 -38.37
C SER A 30 35.20 -22.94 -37.01
N GLY A 31 36.16 -22.00 -37.02
CA GLY A 31 36.71 -21.42 -35.80
C GLY A 31 35.69 -20.60 -35.00
N MET A 32 34.86 -19.83 -35.70
CA MET A 32 33.78 -19.07 -35.08
C MET A 32 32.79 -20.01 -34.40
N LEU A 33 32.37 -21.08 -35.04
CA LEU A 33 31.49 -22.10 -34.49
C LEU A 33 32.04 -22.70 -33.18
N LEU A 34 33.31 -23.12 -33.20
CA LEU A 34 33.97 -23.67 -32.00
C LEU A 34 33.98 -22.66 -30.84
N CYS A 35 34.18 -21.37 -31.11
CA CYS A 35 34.09 -20.32 -30.09
C CYS A 35 32.68 -20.14 -29.52
N VAL A 36 31.68 -20.14 -30.40
CA VAL A 36 30.27 -20.02 -29.97
C VAL A 36 29.85 -21.22 -29.14
N GLU A 37 30.20 -22.43 -29.53
CA GLU A 37 29.92 -23.67 -28.80
C GLU A 37 30.55 -23.65 -27.40
N GLU A 38 31.78 -23.21 -27.28
CA GLU A 38 32.48 -23.10 -26.01
C GLU A 38 31.80 -22.04 -25.10
N ILE A 39 31.37 -20.91 -25.67
CA ILE A 39 30.61 -19.89 -24.91
C ILE A 39 29.28 -20.44 -24.44
N ILE A 40 28.56 -21.16 -25.31
CA ILE A 40 27.28 -21.79 -24.94
C ILE A 40 27.50 -22.76 -23.78
N SER A 41 28.48 -23.69 -23.94
CA SER A 41 28.72 -24.75 -22.96
C SER A 41 29.13 -24.21 -21.57
N ARG A 42 29.95 -23.15 -21.53
CA ARG A 42 30.46 -22.58 -20.26
C ARG A 42 29.52 -21.61 -19.61
N HIS A 43 28.77 -20.81 -20.39
CA HIS A 43 28.10 -19.63 -19.85
C HIS A 43 26.58 -19.69 -19.93
N PHE A 44 25.97 -20.53 -20.77
CA PHE A 44 24.54 -20.65 -20.86
C PHE A 44 24.02 -21.73 -19.91
N THR A 45 22.82 -21.50 -19.34
CA THR A 45 22.24 -22.42 -18.36
C THR A 45 21.66 -23.65 -19.08
N HIS A 46 22.14 -24.84 -18.75
CA HIS A 46 21.65 -26.10 -19.33
C HIS A 46 20.13 -26.28 -19.05
N GLY A 47 19.42 -26.83 -20.04
CA GLY A 47 17.98 -27.12 -19.93
C GLY A 47 17.07 -25.91 -20.06
N GLN A 48 17.60 -24.71 -20.23
CA GLN A 48 16.79 -23.49 -20.41
C GLN A 48 16.68 -23.14 -21.92
N PRO A 49 15.54 -22.46 -22.31
CA PRO A 49 15.31 -22.09 -23.71
C PRO A 49 16.43 -21.17 -24.27
N LEU A 50 16.95 -21.54 -25.41
CA LEU A 50 17.93 -20.79 -26.20
C LEU A 50 17.28 -20.32 -27.51
N VAL A 51 17.33 -19.02 -27.78
CA VAL A 51 16.85 -18.45 -29.05
C VAL A 51 18.03 -18.12 -29.95
N ILE A 52 17.99 -18.58 -31.18
CA ILE A 52 18.97 -18.25 -32.20
C ILE A 52 18.28 -17.43 -33.29
N SER A 53 18.71 -16.19 -33.46
CA SER A 53 18.17 -15.26 -34.46
C SER A 53 19.09 -15.09 -35.63
N MET A 54 18.50 -15.12 -36.84
CA MET A 54 19.19 -14.95 -38.10
C MET A 54 18.70 -13.69 -38.82
N PRO A 55 19.56 -13.03 -39.62
CA PRO A 55 19.11 -11.95 -40.49
C PRO A 55 18.14 -12.46 -41.57
N ALA A 56 17.22 -11.62 -42.03
CA ALA A 56 16.35 -11.94 -43.14
C ALA A 56 17.14 -12.23 -44.43
N ALA A 57 16.67 -13.16 -45.23
CA ALA A 57 17.31 -13.45 -46.52
C ALA A 57 17.20 -12.21 -47.42
N SER A 58 18.35 -11.65 -47.83
CA SER A 58 18.39 -10.49 -48.72
C SER A 58 17.82 -10.81 -50.11
N ASN A 59 16.72 -10.18 -50.50
CA ASN A 59 16.11 -10.28 -51.83
C ASN A 59 16.91 -9.56 -52.93
N ARG A 60 18.15 -9.11 -52.68
CA ARG A 60 19.00 -8.46 -53.66
C ARG A 60 19.63 -9.50 -54.60
N THR A 61 19.01 -9.68 -55.76
CA THR A 61 19.43 -10.49 -56.90
C THR A 61 20.67 -9.89 -57.61
N THR A 62 21.80 -9.75 -56.94
CA THR A 62 23.06 -9.43 -57.63
C THR A 62 24.29 -10.01 -56.90
N ARG A 63 24.88 -11.00 -57.53
CA ARG A 63 26.26 -11.53 -57.35
C ARG A 63 26.72 -12.24 -56.07
N HIS A 64 25.91 -12.40 -55.04
CA HIS A 64 26.37 -13.04 -53.78
C HIS A 64 25.64 -14.35 -53.41
N SER A 65 25.27 -15.19 -54.39
CA SER A 65 24.59 -16.47 -54.10
C SER A 65 25.50 -17.51 -53.39
N GLN A 66 26.79 -17.25 -53.26
CA GLN A 66 27.71 -18.16 -52.55
C GLN A 66 27.77 -17.89 -51.03
N THR A 67 27.55 -16.64 -50.59
CA THR A 67 27.63 -16.27 -49.16
C THR A 67 26.40 -16.71 -48.38
N THR A 68 25.19 -16.64 -48.94
CA THR A 68 23.95 -17.09 -48.31
C THR A 68 23.92 -18.60 -48.05
N GLY A 69 24.54 -19.42 -48.94
CA GLY A 69 24.67 -20.87 -48.74
C GLY A 69 25.58 -21.23 -47.56
N SER A 70 26.65 -20.49 -47.37
CA SER A 70 27.63 -20.73 -46.30
C SER A 70 27.08 -20.35 -44.89
N GLU A 71 26.26 -19.30 -44.79
CA GLU A 71 25.62 -18.92 -43.50
C GLU A 71 24.55 -19.93 -43.12
N SER A 72 23.74 -20.40 -44.04
CA SER A 72 22.77 -21.47 -43.80
C SER A 72 23.45 -22.73 -43.30
N GLU A 73 24.60 -23.12 -43.92
CA GLU A 73 25.37 -24.29 -43.49
C GLU A 73 26.00 -24.08 -42.10
N MET A 74 26.47 -22.87 -41.79
CA MET A 74 26.97 -22.53 -40.45
C MET A 74 25.84 -22.67 -39.38
N MET A 75 24.65 -22.23 -39.72
CA MET A 75 23.48 -22.37 -38.85
C MET A 75 23.08 -23.83 -38.64
N ASP A 76 23.02 -24.60 -39.74
CA ASP A 76 22.68 -26.03 -39.71
C ASP A 76 23.65 -26.79 -38.80
N LYS A 77 24.94 -26.52 -38.91
CA LYS A 77 25.96 -27.12 -38.04
C LYS A 77 25.85 -26.65 -36.59
N MET A 78 25.55 -25.37 -36.35
CA MET A 78 25.33 -24.84 -34.98
C MET A 78 24.10 -25.50 -34.33
N LEU A 79 23.03 -25.68 -35.10
CA LEU A 79 21.84 -26.40 -34.65
C LEU A 79 22.11 -27.88 -34.41
N GLU A 80 22.83 -28.53 -35.32
CA GLU A 80 23.22 -29.94 -35.19
C GLU A 80 24.04 -30.17 -33.91
N ASN A 81 25.05 -29.33 -33.66
CA ASN A 81 25.93 -29.47 -32.51
C ASN A 81 25.21 -29.16 -31.21
N THR A 82 24.37 -28.12 -31.17
CA THR A 82 23.56 -27.79 -29.96
C THR A 82 22.48 -28.84 -29.70
N HIS A 83 21.88 -29.42 -30.74
CA HIS A 83 20.87 -30.48 -30.63
C HIS A 83 21.47 -31.83 -30.21
N ASN A 84 22.64 -32.20 -30.77
CA ASN A 84 23.33 -33.43 -30.41
C ASN A 84 23.81 -33.44 -28.97
N ALA A 85 24.12 -32.29 -28.41
CA ALA A 85 24.44 -32.16 -26.99
C ALA A 85 23.20 -32.34 -26.05
N ILE A 86 21.97 -32.33 -26.55
CA ILE A 86 20.68 -32.54 -25.87
C ILE A 86 20.50 -31.64 -24.60
N THR A 87 21.18 -30.52 -24.58
CA THR A 87 21.29 -29.72 -23.37
C THR A 87 20.38 -28.50 -23.34
N TRP A 88 19.93 -28.05 -24.54
CA TRP A 88 19.08 -26.85 -24.66
C TRP A 88 17.88 -27.07 -25.60
N PRO A 89 16.67 -26.64 -25.20
CA PRO A 89 15.59 -26.43 -26.15
C PRO A 89 15.90 -25.19 -27.00
N VAL A 90 16.12 -25.40 -28.30
CA VAL A 90 16.50 -24.33 -29.23
C VAL A 90 15.30 -23.86 -30.03
N LEU A 91 15.14 -22.54 -30.09
CA LEU A 91 14.16 -21.83 -30.89
C LEU A 91 14.88 -21.00 -31.95
N THR A 92 14.50 -21.15 -33.21
CA THR A 92 15.03 -20.32 -34.31
C THR A 92 14.08 -19.17 -34.59
N SER A 93 14.62 -17.95 -34.70
CA SER A 93 13.86 -16.73 -35.02
C SER A 93 14.41 -16.14 -36.32
N VAL A 94 13.53 -16.01 -37.29
CA VAL A 94 13.85 -15.35 -38.57
C VAL A 94 12.82 -14.25 -38.80
N PRO A 95 13.22 -13.00 -39.14
CA PRO A 95 12.28 -11.94 -39.50
C PRO A 95 11.33 -12.41 -40.60
N ASP A 96 10.12 -11.88 -40.63
CA ASP A 96 9.05 -12.21 -41.57
C ASP A 96 8.39 -13.60 -41.44
N THR A 97 8.76 -14.39 -40.45
CA THR A 97 8.06 -15.66 -40.14
C THR A 97 7.00 -15.40 -39.07
N ALA A 98 5.72 -15.54 -39.46
CA ALA A 98 4.61 -15.44 -38.48
C ALA A 98 4.69 -16.60 -37.47
N MET A 99 4.76 -16.27 -36.19
CA MET A 99 4.80 -17.25 -35.11
C MET A 99 3.42 -17.63 -34.64
N SER A 100 3.24 -18.92 -34.36
CA SER A 100 2.05 -19.43 -33.70
C SER A 100 2.03 -18.99 -32.22
N GLU A 101 1.02 -18.21 -31.82
CA GLU A 101 0.85 -17.65 -30.47
C GLU A 101 0.71 -18.69 -29.33
N ASN A 102 0.64 -19.98 -29.63
CA ASN A 102 0.10 -20.96 -28.68
C ASN A 102 1.10 -21.84 -27.94
N SER A 103 2.41 -21.59 -27.97
CA SER A 103 3.31 -22.69 -27.54
C SER A 103 4.38 -22.40 -26.50
N ILE A 104 4.67 -21.18 -26.06
CA ILE A 104 5.81 -20.97 -25.16
C ILE A 104 5.42 -20.22 -23.90
N VAL A 105 5.31 -20.97 -22.78
CA VAL A 105 4.99 -20.45 -21.45
C VAL A 105 6.26 -20.01 -20.67
N HIS A 106 7.45 -20.38 -21.15
CA HIS A 106 8.68 -20.16 -20.41
C HIS A 106 9.48 -18.95 -20.95
N LYS A 107 10.04 -18.15 -20.04
CA LYS A 107 10.94 -17.07 -20.38
C LYS A 107 12.24 -17.60 -20.98
N HIS A 108 12.64 -17.03 -22.09
CA HIS A 108 13.93 -17.33 -22.72
C HIS A 108 15.07 -16.85 -21.80
N GLN A 109 16.12 -17.67 -21.67
CA GLN A 109 17.25 -17.33 -20.80
C GLN A 109 18.49 -16.87 -21.58
N SER A 110 18.61 -17.29 -22.81
CA SER A 110 19.79 -17.01 -23.64
C SER A 110 19.42 -16.76 -25.10
N TYR A 111 20.12 -15.83 -25.72
CA TYR A 111 19.92 -15.42 -27.11
C TYR A 111 21.23 -15.39 -27.83
N ILE A 112 21.26 -15.90 -29.06
CA ILE A 112 22.34 -15.76 -30.00
C ILE A 112 21.81 -15.02 -31.22
N ILE A 113 22.42 -13.90 -31.57
CA ILE A 113 22.03 -13.07 -32.71
C ILE A 113 23.16 -13.09 -33.69
N LEU A 114 22.93 -13.67 -34.86
CA LEU A 114 23.90 -13.65 -35.96
C LEU A 114 23.73 -12.38 -36.77
N LEU A 115 24.74 -11.54 -36.81
CA LEU A 115 24.70 -10.22 -37.44
C LEU A 115 25.69 -10.10 -38.56
N ARG A 116 25.21 -9.63 -39.75
CA ARG A 116 26.05 -9.25 -40.87
C ARG A 116 26.31 -7.76 -40.82
N ALA A 117 27.57 -7.34 -40.98
CA ALA A 117 27.99 -5.95 -40.84
C ALA A 117 28.74 -5.45 -42.11
N GLU A 118 28.18 -5.73 -43.30
CA GLU A 118 28.82 -5.36 -44.59
C GLU A 118 28.92 -3.84 -44.80
N GLU A 119 27.93 -3.05 -44.32
CA GLU A 119 27.93 -1.58 -44.36
C GLU A 119 27.44 -1.00 -43.03
N ARG A 120 28.02 0.12 -42.58
CA ARG A 120 27.78 0.68 -41.24
C ARG A 120 26.32 1.12 -40.97
N GLU A 121 25.56 1.45 -42.01
CA GLU A 121 24.14 1.82 -41.89
C GLU A 121 23.19 0.62 -41.97
N ASP A 122 23.62 -0.52 -42.55
CA ASP A 122 22.74 -1.67 -42.78
C ASP A 122 22.64 -2.61 -41.56
N PHE A 123 23.67 -2.64 -40.69
CA PHE A 123 23.65 -3.52 -39.54
C PHE A 123 22.62 -3.06 -38.45
N SER A 124 22.40 -1.76 -38.29
CA SER A 124 21.46 -1.22 -37.30
C SER A 124 20.02 -1.65 -37.60
N ASN A 125 19.60 -1.53 -38.86
CA ASN A 125 18.27 -1.95 -39.31
C ASN A 125 18.11 -3.47 -39.20
N THR A 126 19.14 -4.25 -39.52
CA THR A 126 19.09 -5.71 -39.39
C THR A 126 19.00 -6.16 -37.93
N LEU A 127 19.76 -5.53 -37.03
CA LEU A 127 19.73 -5.80 -35.60
C LEU A 127 18.36 -5.43 -35.00
N GLU A 128 17.82 -4.27 -35.37
CA GLU A 128 16.50 -3.81 -34.93
C GLU A 128 15.41 -4.78 -35.32
N GLN A 129 15.32 -5.17 -36.59
CA GLN A 129 14.36 -6.17 -37.09
C GLN A 129 14.47 -7.51 -36.35
N GLN A 130 15.68 -8.00 -36.11
CA GLN A 130 15.88 -9.24 -35.34
C GLN A 130 15.41 -9.13 -33.91
N ILE A 131 15.71 -8.03 -33.25
CA ILE A 131 15.27 -7.78 -31.84
C ILE A 131 13.76 -7.59 -31.76
N GLU A 132 13.15 -6.82 -32.67
CA GLU A 132 11.69 -6.67 -32.73
C GLU A 132 10.99 -8.01 -32.93
N ASN A 133 11.52 -8.86 -33.82
CA ASN A 133 11.01 -10.21 -34.02
C ASN A 133 11.12 -11.07 -32.75
N ILE A 134 12.25 -11.00 -32.02
CA ILE A 134 12.39 -11.68 -30.73
C ILE A 134 11.45 -11.08 -29.68
N GLN A 135 11.23 -9.78 -29.67
CA GLN A 135 10.30 -9.12 -28.74
C GLN A 135 8.83 -9.48 -29.01
N SER A 136 8.48 -9.83 -30.25
CA SER A 136 7.13 -10.27 -30.63
C SER A 136 6.68 -11.55 -29.91
N TYR A 137 7.61 -12.32 -29.34
CA TYR A 137 7.29 -13.47 -28.45
C TYR A 137 6.66 -13.04 -27.11
N GLY A 138 6.45 -11.75 -26.87
CA GLY A 138 5.69 -11.20 -25.78
C GLY A 138 6.19 -11.65 -24.40
N HIS A 139 5.42 -12.49 -23.71
CA HIS A 139 5.74 -12.93 -22.36
C HIS A 139 7.00 -13.81 -22.24
N SER A 140 7.41 -14.46 -23.34
CA SER A 140 8.62 -15.32 -23.37
C SER A 140 9.90 -14.51 -23.54
N PHE A 141 9.82 -13.29 -24.06
CA PHE A 141 10.98 -12.41 -24.18
C PHE A 141 11.50 -11.97 -22.80
N ASN A 142 12.83 -12.07 -22.63
CA ASN A 142 13.50 -11.74 -21.39
C ASN A 142 14.67 -10.79 -21.63
N ARG A 143 14.51 -9.50 -21.31
CA ARG A 143 15.58 -8.49 -21.43
C ARG A 143 16.79 -8.75 -20.53
N TRP A 144 16.58 -9.52 -19.45
CA TRP A 144 17.62 -9.92 -18.51
C TRP A 144 18.38 -11.18 -18.95
N GLY A 145 17.95 -11.79 -20.06
CA GLY A 145 18.65 -12.93 -20.65
C GLY A 145 20.07 -12.60 -21.04
N LYS A 146 20.83 -13.61 -21.34
CA LYS A 146 22.21 -13.49 -21.87
C LYS A 146 22.15 -13.33 -23.37
N PHE A 147 22.63 -12.20 -23.89
CA PHE A 147 22.66 -11.92 -25.33
C PHE A 147 24.07 -12.04 -25.84
N LEU A 148 24.29 -13.00 -26.73
CA LEU A 148 25.54 -13.14 -27.52
C LEU A 148 25.27 -12.68 -28.95
N VAL A 149 25.87 -11.56 -29.36
CA VAL A 149 25.82 -11.09 -30.74
C VAL A 149 27.06 -11.53 -31.42
N VAL A 150 26.92 -12.27 -32.51
CA VAL A 150 28.02 -12.82 -33.28
C VAL A 150 28.07 -12.12 -34.63
N VAL A 151 29.11 -11.35 -34.87
CA VAL A 151 29.36 -10.70 -36.17
C VAL A 151 29.98 -11.73 -37.11
N THR A 152 29.28 -12.00 -38.22
CA THR A 152 29.70 -13.04 -39.20
C THR A 152 30.62 -12.53 -40.28
N ASP A 153 30.81 -11.21 -40.40
CA ASP A 153 31.67 -10.58 -41.39
C ASP A 153 33.12 -10.45 -40.90
N PHE A 154 34.08 -10.93 -41.72
CA PHE A 154 35.51 -10.89 -41.41
C PHE A 154 36.23 -9.62 -41.92
N GLY A 155 35.51 -8.71 -42.59
CA GLY A 155 36.06 -7.48 -43.15
C GLY A 155 36.04 -6.27 -42.20
N VAL A 156 35.85 -6.47 -40.90
CA VAL A 156 35.66 -5.36 -39.91
C VAL A 156 36.97 -4.60 -39.67
N HIS A 157 37.01 -3.32 -40.07
CA HIS A 157 38.18 -2.47 -39.89
C HIS A 157 38.43 -2.03 -38.44
N SER A 158 37.36 -1.91 -37.61
CA SER A 158 37.46 -1.48 -36.22
C SER A 158 36.53 -2.31 -35.32
N PRO A 159 36.97 -3.47 -34.82
CA PRO A 159 36.16 -4.36 -34.00
C PRO A 159 35.57 -3.66 -32.73
N LYS A 160 36.38 -2.84 -32.07
CA LYS A 160 35.96 -2.10 -30.88
C LYS A 160 34.85 -1.07 -31.16
N ALA A 161 34.96 -0.34 -32.29
CA ALA A 161 33.97 0.65 -32.67
C ALA A 161 32.63 0.01 -33.04
N LEU A 162 32.65 -1.08 -33.79
CA LEU A 162 31.45 -1.84 -34.16
C LEU A 162 30.78 -2.43 -32.92
N ALA A 163 31.54 -3.05 -32.01
CA ALA A 163 31.01 -3.57 -30.76
C ALA A 163 30.33 -2.46 -29.90
N MET A 164 30.92 -1.26 -29.88
CA MET A 164 30.33 -0.10 -29.18
C MET A 164 29.02 0.32 -29.83
N ASP A 165 28.94 0.42 -31.14
CA ASP A 165 27.74 0.83 -31.86
C ASP A 165 26.60 -0.21 -31.65
N ILE A 166 26.91 -1.51 -31.67
CA ILE A 166 25.96 -2.60 -31.41
C ILE A 166 25.45 -2.52 -29.95
N ILE A 167 26.32 -2.37 -28.95
CA ILE A 167 25.95 -2.27 -27.56
C ILE A 167 25.09 -1.03 -27.32
N LYS A 168 25.43 0.09 -28.00
CA LYS A 168 24.64 1.32 -27.91
C LYS A 168 23.22 1.16 -28.42
N SER A 169 23.02 0.48 -29.55
CA SER A 169 21.67 0.16 -30.05
C SER A 169 20.92 -0.79 -29.09
N LEU A 170 21.56 -1.87 -28.64
CA LEU A 170 20.95 -2.82 -27.70
C LEU A 170 20.47 -2.14 -26.41
N TRP A 171 21.24 -1.18 -25.89
CA TRP A 171 20.90 -0.51 -24.65
C TRP A 171 19.91 0.64 -24.84
N ASN A 172 20.19 1.57 -25.76
CA ASN A 172 19.37 2.78 -25.88
C ASN A 172 17.96 2.46 -26.42
N ASP A 173 17.89 1.57 -27.42
CA ASP A 173 16.62 1.32 -28.12
C ASP A 173 15.81 0.17 -27.48
N HIS A 174 16.50 -0.83 -26.93
CA HIS A 174 15.87 -2.05 -26.43
C HIS A 174 16.06 -2.33 -24.93
N GLN A 175 16.86 -1.54 -24.21
CA GLN A 175 17.17 -1.70 -22.79
C GLN A 175 17.77 -3.09 -22.46
N ILE A 176 18.60 -3.62 -23.34
CA ILE A 176 19.30 -4.90 -23.17
C ILE A 176 20.73 -4.61 -22.71
N ALA A 177 21.00 -4.85 -21.42
CA ALA A 177 22.31 -4.58 -20.83
C ALA A 177 23.25 -5.79 -20.81
N ASN A 178 22.71 -7.01 -20.65
CA ASN A 178 23.51 -8.21 -20.48
C ASN A 178 23.92 -8.81 -21.83
N SER A 179 24.76 -8.08 -22.54
CA SER A 179 25.21 -8.40 -23.89
C SER A 179 26.73 -8.60 -23.98
N VAL A 180 27.13 -9.56 -24.79
CA VAL A 180 28.49 -9.81 -25.20
C VAL A 180 28.53 -9.82 -26.72
N ILE A 181 29.44 -9.06 -27.29
CA ILE A 181 29.60 -8.94 -28.76
C ILE A 181 30.88 -9.66 -29.19
N MET A 182 30.73 -10.66 -30.04
CA MET A 182 31.85 -11.39 -30.64
C MET A 182 32.13 -10.84 -32.03
N VAL A 183 33.31 -10.25 -32.22
CA VAL A 183 33.72 -9.62 -33.47
C VAL A 183 35.00 -10.29 -33.98
N PRO A 184 35.04 -10.71 -35.24
CA PRO A 184 36.28 -11.21 -35.85
C PRO A 184 37.35 -10.11 -35.89
N ASN A 185 38.57 -10.48 -35.52
CA ASN A 185 39.74 -9.61 -35.58
C ASN A 185 40.85 -10.35 -36.33
N VAL A 186 41.12 -9.89 -37.56
CA VAL A 186 42.16 -10.49 -38.42
C VAL A 186 43.42 -9.66 -38.30
N TYR A 187 44.43 -10.16 -37.61
CA TYR A 187 45.71 -9.51 -37.47
C TYR A 187 46.84 -10.44 -37.97
N GLU A 188 47.64 -9.98 -38.92
CA GLU A 188 48.79 -10.69 -39.45
C GLU A 188 48.54 -12.17 -39.80
N SER A 189 47.45 -12.48 -40.52
CA SER A 189 47.05 -13.84 -40.93
C SER A 189 46.55 -14.78 -39.81
N VAL A 190 46.38 -14.28 -38.56
CA VAL A 190 45.76 -15.02 -37.48
C VAL A 190 44.36 -14.47 -37.25
N THR A 191 43.35 -15.31 -37.41
CA THR A 191 41.97 -14.94 -37.08
C THR A 191 41.72 -15.22 -35.63
N SER A 192 41.36 -14.18 -34.88
CA SER A 192 40.89 -14.26 -33.49
C SER A 192 39.50 -13.65 -33.41
N PHE A 193 38.74 -14.00 -32.36
CA PHE A 193 37.42 -13.43 -32.07
C PHE A 193 37.48 -12.70 -30.78
N ASP A 194 37.36 -11.39 -30.85
CA ASP A 194 37.37 -10.51 -29.67
C ASP A 194 35.99 -10.44 -29.07
N LEU A 195 35.90 -10.63 -27.73
CA LEU A 195 34.64 -10.60 -26.94
C LEU A 195 34.55 -9.31 -26.18
N TYR A 196 33.61 -8.44 -26.58
CA TYR A 196 33.40 -7.13 -25.98
C TYR A 196 32.14 -7.11 -25.14
N THR A 197 32.17 -6.36 -24.02
CA THR A 197 31.03 -5.99 -23.23
C THR A 197 31.18 -4.57 -22.72
N TRP A 198 30.24 -4.14 -21.87
CA TRP A 198 30.28 -2.82 -21.24
C TRP A 198 29.78 -2.89 -19.80
N PHE A 199 30.09 -1.85 -19.01
CA PHE A 199 29.64 -1.69 -17.62
C PHE A 199 29.08 -0.29 -17.46
N PRO A 200 27.73 -0.15 -17.38
CA PRO A 200 27.03 1.14 -17.52
C PRO A 200 27.35 2.18 -16.44
N TYR A 201 27.78 1.73 -15.26
CA TYR A 201 28.02 2.62 -14.11
C TYR A 201 29.46 2.57 -13.59
N GLU A 202 30.35 1.86 -14.25
CA GLU A 202 31.78 1.95 -13.93
C GLU A 202 32.36 3.31 -14.35
N SER A 203 33.29 3.81 -13.57
CA SER A 203 34.03 5.05 -13.88
C SER A 203 33.15 6.32 -14.05
N GLY A 204 31.91 6.33 -13.51
CA GLY A 204 31.04 7.50 -13.58
C GLY A 204 30.35 7.76 -14.92
N GLN A 205 30.26 6.75 -15.80
CA GLN A 205 29.61 6.86 -17.13
C GLN A 205 28.09 7.10 -17.06
N CYS A 206 27.45 6.85 -15.92
CA CYS A 206 26.04 7.13 -15.67
C CYS A 206 25.09 6.56 -16.71
N GLY A 207 25.29 5.32 -17.11
CA GLY A 207 24.46 4.61 -18.09
C GLY A 207 24.74 4.99 -19.55
N LYS A 208 25.70 5.86 -19.84
CA LYS A 208 26.08 6.20 -21.21
C LYS A 208 27.02 5.15 -21.79
N THR A 209 26.82 4.81 -23.04
CA THR A 209 27.66 3.84 -23.77
C THR A 209 28.82 4.61 -24.45
N GLU A 210 29.84 4.95 -23.68
CA GLU A 210 31.02 5.69 -24.21
C GLU A 210 32.24 4.80 -24.33
N GLU A 211 32.29 3.67 -23.61
CA GLU A 211 33.42 2.75 -23.64
C GLU A 211 32.97 1.30 -23.55
N VAL A 212 33.67 0.44 -24.35
CA VAL A 212 33.50 -1.00 -24.29
C VAL A 212 34.77 -1.67 -23.83
N VAL A 213 34.63 -2.75 -23.08
CA VAL A 213 35.73 -3.50 -22.46
C VAL A 213 35.92 -4.82 -23.21
N LEU A 214 37.15 -5.13 -23.62
CA LEU A 214 37.52 -6.45 -24.12
C LEU A 214 37.61 -7.40 -22.91
N LEU A 215 36.70 -8.41 -22.87
CA LEU A 215 36.68 -9.41 -21.79
C LEU A 215 37.65 -10.54 -22.03
N ASP A 216 37.59 -11.10 -23.23
CA ASP A 216 38.39 -12.25 -23.60
C ASP A 216 38.61 -12.28 -25.12
N ARG A 217 39.51 -13.13 -25.56
CA ARG A 217 39.81 -13.37 -26.96
C ARG A 217 39.78 -14.88 -27.23
N CYS A 218 38.96 -15.26 -28.21
CA CYS A 218 38.92 -16.63 -28.65
C CYS A 218 39.94 -16.83 -29.77
N VAL A 219 40.92 -17.69 -29.56
CA VAL A 219 41.96 -18.02 -30.53
C VAL A 219 42.01 -19.53 -30.73
N LEU A 220 42.01 -19.97 -31.98
CA LEU A 220 42.14 -21.38 -32.30
C LEU A 220 43.55 -21.88 -31.96
N GLY A 221 43.73 -22.51 -30.80
CA GLY A 221 44.99 -23.01 -30.29
C GLY A 221 44.91 -24.37 -29.62
N LYS A 222 46.04 -24.87 -29.13
CA LYS A 222 46.15 -26.22 -28.54
C LYS A 222 45.53 -26.31 -27.12
N ASP A 223 45.34 -25.18 -26.42
CA ASP A 223 44.94 -25.15 -25.02
C ASP A 223 43.44 -24.79 -24.78
N GLY A 224 42.63 -24.84 -25.86
CA GLY A 224 41.22 -24.48 -25.86
C GLY A 224 40.95 -23.13 -26.53
N PRO A 225 39.68 -22.87 -26.94
CA PRO A 225 39.36 -21.69 -27.73
C PRO A 225 39.37 -20.37 -26.94
N LEU A 226 39.00 -20.36 -25.65
CA LEU A 226 38.99 -19.17 -24.81
C LEU A 226 40.28 -19.03 -24.01
N SER A 227 40.86 -17.82 -23.99
CA SER A 227 42.17 -17.57 -23.39
C SER A 227 42.11 -17.46 -21.87
N THR A 228 40.95 -17.06 -21.32
CA THR A 228 40.74 -16.84 -19.88
C THR A 228 39.51 -17.59 -19.35
N ASN A 229 39.45 -17.78 -18.05
CA ASN A 229 38.28 -18.39 -17.37
C ASN A 229 37.39 -17.30 -16.71
N ILE A 230 37.20 -16.17 -17.38
CA ILE A 230 36.39 -15.06 -16.90
C ILE A 230 34.91 -15.33 -17.23
N SER A 231 34.02 -14.93 -16.31
CA SER A 231 32.58 -14.95 -16.58
C SER A 231 32.23 -13.88 -17.58
N LEU A 232 31.83 -14.26 -18.80
CA LEU A 232 31.45 -13.34 -19.86
C LEU A 232 30.17 -12.55 -19.54
N PHE A 233 29.22 -13.16 -18.85
CA PHE A 233 27.96 -12.56 -18.47
C PHE A 233 27.95 -12.24 -16.96
N SER A 234 28.89 -11.38 -16.55
CA SER A 234 28.89 -10.85 -15.16
C SER A 234 27.67 -9.97 -14.88
N SER A 235 27.25 -9.92 -13.62
CA SER A 235 26.12 -9.08 -13.22
C SER A 235 26.39 -7.61 -13.59
N LYS A 236 25.46 -7.02 -14.33
CA LYS A 236 25.47 -5.59 -14.68
C LYS A 236 24.78 -4.71 -13.62
N THR A 237 24.21 -5.33 -12.59
CA THR A 237 23.56 -4.63 -11.49
C THR A 237 24.59 -3.84 -10.70
N PRO A 238 24.52 -2.51 -10.66
CA PRO A 238 25.51 -1.69 -9.99
C PRO A 238 25.36 -1.79 -8.46
N LEU A 239 26.47 -1.99 -7.77
CA LEU A 239 26.52 -1.87 -6.30
C LEU A 239 26.75 -0.40 -5.87
N ASN A 240 27.49 0.34 -6.68
CA ASN A 240 27.84 1.74 -6.53
C ASN A 240 27.72 2.40 -7.90
N ILE A 241 27.04 3.51 -7.99
CA ILE A 241 26.87 4.26 -9.25
C ILE A 241 27.70 5.55 -9.30
N HIS A 242 28.63 5.70 -8.37
CA HIS A 242 29.67 6.74 -8.38
C HIS A 242 29.12 8.17 -8.45
N GLY A 243 28.02 8.47 -7.77
CA GLY A 243 27.43 9.81 -7.74
C GLY A 243 26.56 10.16 -8.95
N CYS A 244 26.22 9.21 -9.79
CA CYS A 244 25.36 9.46 -10.95
C CYS A 244 24.01 10.07 -10.55
N PRO A 245 23.49 11.05 -11.31
CA PRO A 245 22.20 11.66 -11.05
C PRO A 245 21.05 10.70 -11.37
N ILE A 246 20.09 10.58 -10.45
CA ILE A 246 18.85 9.84 -10.60
C ILE A 246 17.69 10.81 -10.50
N ARG A 247 16.89 10.88 -11.55
CA ARG A 247 15.77 11.82 -11.69
C ARG A 247 14.50 11.20 -11.13
N VAL A 248 13.88 11.91 -10.17
CA VAL A 248 12.68 11.45 -9.45
C VAL A 248 11.64 12.56 -9.48
N PRO A 249 10.48 12.39 -10.12
CA PRO A 249 9.39 13.33 -10.02
C PRO A 249 8.82 13.29 -8.60
N THR A 250 8.52 14.44 -8.06
CA THR A 250 8.03 14.55 -6.69
C THR A 250 6.68 15.25 -6.65
N ARG A 251 5.86 14.83 -5.70
CA ARG A 251 4.61 15.48 -5.34
C ARG A 251 4.53 15.54 -3.83
N ASP A 252 4.12 16.68 -3.30
CA ASP A 252 3.82 16.79 -1.88
C ASP A 252 2.60 15.93 -1.55
N GLY A 253 2.79 14.99 -0.66
CA GLY A 253 1.79 13.99 -0.29
C GLY A 253 2.10 13.38 1.08
N PRO A 254 1.86 14.15 2.17
CA PRO A 254 2.03 13.62 3.53
C PRO A 254 1.21 12.35 3.74
N PRO A 255 1.66 11.42 4.57
CA PRO A 255 2.90 11.38 5.37
C PRO A 255 4.13 10.86 4.61
N ASN A 256 3.99 10.45 3.36
CA ASN A 256 5.01 9.68 2.67
C ASN A 256 6.07 10.57 2.02
N MET A 257 5.65 11.66 1.41
CA MET A 257 6.54 12.67 0.83
C MET A 257 6.12 14.06 1.30
N ILE A 258 6.95 14.71 2.08
CA ILE A 258 6.71 16.04 2.65
C ILE A 258 7.81 16.97 2.14
N SER A 259 7.43 18.04 1.47
CA SER A 259 8.36 19.02 0.93
C SER A 259 8.49 20.24 1.85
N ALA A 260 9.71 20.61 2.19
CA ALA A 260 10.03 21.85 2.86
C ALA A 260 10.78 22.77 1.89
N LYS A 261 10.31 24.02 1.74
CA LYS A 261 10.96 25.03 0.89
C LYS A 261 11.98 25.80 1.70
N HIS A 262 13.22 25.79 1.25
CA HIS A 262 14.29 26.60 1.81
C HIS A 262 14.73 27.68 0.80
N ASN A 263 14.55 28.93 1.16
CA ASN A 263 15.07 30.05 0.37
C ASN A 263 16.55 30.26 0.70
N LYS A 264 17.43 30.04 -0.27
CA LYS A 264 18.83 30.34 -0.14
C LYS A 264 19.06 31.85 -0.24
N THR A 265 20.20 32.30 0.28
CA THR A 265 20.63 33.70 0.24
C THR A 265 20.85 34.24 -1.18
N ASP A 266 21.03 33.39 -2.17
CA ASP A 266 21.16 33.70 -3.59
C ASP A 266 19.80 33.83 -4.33
N GLY A 267 18.68 33.72 -3.61
CA GLY A 267 17.32 33.75 -4.18
C GLY A 267 16.85 32.43 -4.82
N SER A 268 17.70 31.40 -4.81
CA SER A 268 17.27 30.07 -5.29
C SER A 268 16.45 29.34 -4.24
N ILE A 269 15.43 28.59 -4.69
CA ILE A 269 14.58 27.76 -3.83
C ILE A 269 15.11 26.33 -3.89
N THR A 270 15.47 25.79 -2.73
CA THR A 270 15.78 24.37 -2.58
C THR A 270 14.66 23.68 -1.84
N TYR A 271 14.34 22.46 -2.26
CA TYR A 271 13.36 21.62 -1.60
C TYR A 271 14.07 20.53 -0.81
N GLU A 272 13.72 20.39 0.45
CA GLU A 272 14.09 19.26 1.27
C GLU A 272 12.87 18.34 1.37
N TYR A 273 13.08 17.05 1.16
CA TYR A 273 12.02 16.05 1.17
C TYR A 273 12.19 15.13 2.38
N THR A 274 11.11 14.99 3.14
CA THR A 274 11.02 14.12 4.31
C THR A 274 9.79 13.20 4.19
N GLY A 275 9.61 12.29 5.13
CA GLY A 275 8.50 11.34 5.09
C GLY A 275 8.97 9.90 4.90
N THR A 276 8.04 8.97 4.93
CA THR A 276 8.38 7.53 4.89
C THR A 276 8.95 7.10 3.55
N GLU A 277 8.38 7.52 2.43
CA GLU A 277 8.91 7.24 1.09
C GLU A 277 10.26 7.93 0.85
N ALA A 278 10.36 9.19 1.25
CA ALA A 278 11.62 9.93 1.14
C ALA A 278 12.74 9.23 1.89
N ALA A 279 12.47 8.70 3.09
CA ALA A 279 13.45 7.98 3.89
C ALA A 279 13.97 6.70 3.19
N TYR A 280 13.09 5.93 2.55
CA TYR A 280 13.50 4.78 1.74
C TYR A 280 14.38 5.21 0.57
N LEU A 281 13.99 6.25 -0.17
CA LEU A 281 14.74 6.73 -1.32
C LEU A 281 16.13 7.27 -0.92
N LEU A 282 16.20 8.04 0.18
CA LEU A 282 17.46 8.56 0.72
C LEU A 282 18.38 7.41 1.16
N LEU A 283 17.86 6.38 1.79
CA LEU A 283 18.65 5.21 2.16
C LEU A 283 19.18 4.46 0.91
N LEU A 284 18.37 4.29 -0.13
CA LEU A 284 18.80 3.70 -1.38
C LEU A 284 19.92 4.55 -2.01
N SER A 285 19.77 5.88 -1.99
CA SER A 285 20.77 6.80 -2.55
C SER A 285 22.10 6.72 -1.81
N GLU A 286 22.06 6.66 -0.49
CA GLU A 286 23.29 6.52 0.33
C GLU A 286 23.97 5.17 0.06
N ARG A 287 23.21 4.08 0.00
CA ARG A 287 23.77 2.72 -0.17
C ARG A 287 24.32 2.44 -1.55
N MET A 288 23.81 3.12 -2.56
CA MET A 288 24.28 2.97 -3.95
C MET A 288 25.08 4.17 -4.43
N ASN A 289 25.36 5.14 -3.58
CA ASN A 289 26.06 6.38 -3.91
C ASN A 289 25.43 7.08 -5.13
N MET A 290 24.10 7.39 -5.01
CA MET A 290 23.32 8.08 -6.03
C MET A 290 23.17 9.57 -5.67
N THR A 291 23.15 10.45 -6.66
CA THR A 291 22.76 11.84 -6.50
C THR A 291 21.29 12.01 -6.92
N LEU A 292 20.39 12.27 -5.96
CA LEU A 292 18.98 12.43 -6.28
C LEU A 292 18.71 13.82 -6.87
N VAL A 293 18.04 13.82 -8.01
CA VAL A 293 17.55 15.03 -8.68
C VAL A 293 16.03 15.01 -8.65
N PHE A 294 15.48 15.77 -7.71
CA PHE A 294 14.04 15.89 -7.58
C PHE A 294 13.48 16.85 -8.63
N LEU A 295 12.55 16.35 -9.43
CA LEU A 295 11.84 17.15 -10.42
C LEU A 295 10.57 17.73 -9.80
N PRO A 296 10.29 19.04 -10.01
CA PRO A 296 9.11 19.66 -9.45
C PRO A 296 7.84 18.98 -10.00
N PRO A 297 6.78 18.90 -9.18
CA PRO A 297 5.53 18.33 -9.62
C PRO A 297 4.91 19.22 -10.71
N PRO A 298 4.27 18.63 -11.72
CA PRO A 298 3.46 19.39 -12.64
C PRO A 298 2.32 20.08 -11.88
N GLU A 299 2.08 21.37 -12.19
CA GLU A 299 1.08 22.18 -11.51
C GLU A 299 -0.31 21.51 -11.53
N ASN A 300 -0.98 21.47 -10.38
CA ASN A 300 -2.40 21.10 -10.18
C ASN A 300 -2.85 19.71 -10.67
N LYS A 301 -2.00 18.69 -10.70
CA LYS A 301 -2.44 17.35 -11.07
C LYS A 301 -2.96 16.57 -9.86
N ARG A 302 -4.09 15.87 -10.06
CA ARG A 302 -4.63 14.89 -9.13
C ARG A 302 -3.61 13.76 -8.94
N LEU A 303 -3.76 12.94 -7.89
CA LEU A 303 -2.85 11.81 -7.62
C LEU A 303 -2.75 10.86 -8.82
N LEU A 304 -3.87 10.53 -9.46
CA LEU A 304 -3.90 9.65 -10.61
C LEU A 304 -3.22 10.27 -11.84
N ASP A 305 -3.45 11.56 -12.09
CA ASP A 305 -2.79 12.29 -13.19
C ASP A 305 -1.28 12.34 -12.99
N PHE A 306 -0.83 12.51 -11.74
CA PHE A 306 0.58 12.46 -11.38
C PHE A 306 1.15 11.04 -11.56
N PHE A 307 0.39 10.00 -11.22
CA PHE A 307 0.78 8.61 -11.43
C PHE A 307 1.03 8.31 -12.91
N TYR A 308 0.06 8.61 -13.78
CA TYR A 308 0.23 8.38 -15.22
C TYR A 308 1.31 9.27 -15.85
N TYR A 309 1.43 10.51 -15.41
CA TYR A 309 2.52 11.39 -15.83
C TYR A 309 3.89 10.80 -15.48
N SER A 310 4.07 10.36 -14.25
CA SER A 310 5.33 9.79 -13.78
C SER A 310 5.66 8.49 -14.53
N LEU A 311 4.67 7.64 -14.79
CA LEU A 311 4.85 6.41 -15.57
C LEU A 311 5.20 6.71 -17.03
N SER A 312 4.55 7.67 -17.65
CA SER A 312 4.88 8.07 -19.03
C SER A 312 6.29 8.64 -19.13
N SER A 313 6.71 9.41 -18.12
CA SER A 313 8.06 9.99 -18.06
C SER A 313 9.14 8.93 -17.80
N VAL A 314 8.82 7.84 -17.08
CA VAL A 314 9.72 6.67 -16.98
C VAL A 314 9.81 5.94 -18.31
N PHE A 315 8.71 5.84 -19.04
CA PHE A 315 8.69 5.19 -20.36
C PHE A 315 9.48 6.00 -21.41
N SER A 316 9.35 7.33 -21.43
CA SER A 316 10.12 8.21 -22.32
C SER A 316 11.61 8.33 -21.92
N GLY A 317 12.00 7.87 -20.73
CA GLY A 317 13.36 8.00 -20.22
C GLY A 317 13.70 9.38 -19.64
N ASP A 318 12.71 10.25 -19.44
CA ASP A 318 12.90 11.58 -18.81
C ASP A 318 13.12 11.45 -17.30
N VAL A 319 12.63 10.36 -16.71
CA VAL A 319 12.64 10.04 -15.28
C VAL A 319 13.19 8.63 -15.09
N ASP A 320 13.97 8.42 -14.04
CA ASP A 320 14.59 7.13 -13.74
C ASP A 320 13.75 6.29 -12.74
N ILE A 321 13.06 6.96 -11.82
CA ILE A 321 12.22 6.32 -10.78
C ILE A 321 10.89 7.07 -10.68
N ALA A 322 9.76 6.38 -10.85
CA ALA A 322 8.45 6.92 -10.54
C ALA A 322 7.99 6.44 -9.16
N MET A 323 7.71 7.36 -8.25
CA MET A 323 7.21 7.11 -6.91
C MET A 323 6.30 8.24 -6.44
N GLY A 324 5.51 8.00 -5.41
CA GLY A 324 4.56 8.98 -4.84
C GLY A 324 3.24 8.34 -4.44
N ASN A 325 3.27 7.42 -3.51
CA ASN A 325 2.10 6.61 -3.09
C ASN A 325 1.52 5.76 -4.23
N PHE A 326 2.37 5.21 -5.08
CA PHE A 326 1.93 4.43 -6.23
C PHE A 326 1.62 2.99 -5.84
N PRO A 327 0.37 2.54 -6.01
CA PRO A 327 -0.01 1.17 -5.69
C PRO A 327 0.60 0.19 -6.69
N LEU A 328 0.92 -1.01 -6.22
CA LEU A 328 1.29 -2.11 -7.09
C LEU A 328 0.07 -2.52 -7.92
N HIS A 329 0.12 -2.25 -9.22
CA HIS A 329 -0.96 -2.52 -10.16
C HIS A 329 -0.45 -3.23 -11.41
N TYR A 330 -1.31 -4.02 -12.08
CA TYR A 330 -0.92 -4.81 -13.23
C TYR A 330 -0.77 -4.01 -14.54
N LEU A 331 -1.52 -2.90 -14.71
CA LEU A 331 -1.49 -2.10 -15.94
C LEU A 331 -0.11 -1.54 -16.27
N PRO A 332 0.65 -0.95 -15.32
CA PRO A 332 1.99 -0.46 -15.63
C PRO A 332 3.00 -1.54 -16.01
N LEU A 333 2.73 -2.82 -15.68
CA LEU A 333 3.67 -3.92 -15.95
C LEU A 333 3.93 -4.13 -17.45
N ALA A 334 3.08 -3.58 -18.31
CA ALA A 334 3.29 -3.65 -19.74
C ALA A 334 4.56 -2.87 -20.18
N PHE A 335 4.88 -1.74 -19.54
CA PHE A 335 5.93 -0.82 -19.94
C PHE A 335 6.88 -0.39 -18.81
N SER A 336 6.64 -0.78 -17.57
CA SER A 336 7.49 -0.51 -16.42
C SER A 336 7.69 -1.75 -15.56
N GLU A 337 8.66 -1.70 -14.65
CA GLU A 337 8.94 -2.76 -13.68
C GLU A 337 8.81 -2.21 -12.26
N PRO A 338 7.92 -2.79 -11.43
CA PRO A 338 7.80 -2.40 -10.04
C PRO A 338 8.93 -2.98 -9.20
N THR A 339 9.27 -2.28 -8.12
CA THR A 339 10.09 -2.84 -7.04
C THR A 339 9.24 -3.72 -6.12
N THR A 340 9.89 -4.41 -5.18
CA THR A 340 9.20 -4.99 -4.02
C THR A 340 8.44 -3.87 -3.29
N PRO A 341 7.16 -4.06 -2.91
CA PRO A 341 6.44 -3.08 -2.12
C PRO A 341 7.17 -2.76 -0.83
N TYR A 342 7.44 -1.49 -0.58
CA TYR A 342 8.18 -1.02 0.60
C TYR A 342 7.26 -0.49 1.71
N LEU A 343 6.00 -0.21 1.39
CA LEU A 343 5.00 0.29 2.30
C LEU A 343 3.69 -0.43 2.03
N HIS A 344 2.93 -0.73 3.08
CA HIS A 344 1.61 -1.33 2.98
C HIS A 344 0.61 -0.45 3.71
N GLY A 345 -0.56 -0.31 3.15
CA GLY A 345 -1.65 0.42 3.76
C GLY A 345 -2.98 -0.29 3.55
N THR A 346 -3.89 -0.06 4.46
CA THR A 346 -5.21 -0.67 4.46
C THR A 346 -6.29 0.41 4.40
N TYR A 347 -7.20 0.29 3.46
CA TYR A 347 -8.38 1.13 3.40
C TYR A 347 -9.43 0.65 4.38
N LYS A 348 -9.88 1.56 5.25
CA LYS A 348 -10.89 1.32 6.28
C LYS A 348 -11.96 2.40 6.23
N TRP A 349 -13.16 2.01 6.64
CA TRP A 349 -14.23 2.97 6.88
C TRP A 349 -14.04 3.63 8.23
N TYR A 350 -13.81 4.93 8.22
CA TYR A 350 -13.72 5.73 9.43
C TYR A 350 -15.10 6.29 9.76
N VAL A 351 -15.47 6.18 11.03
CA VAL A 351 -16.76 6.58 11.55
C VAL A 351 -16.55 7.47 12.78
N PRO A 352 -17.53 8.29 13.15
CA PRO A 352 -17.44 9.04 14.40
C PRO A 352 -17.27 8.09 15.58
N CYS A 353 -16.33 8.40 16.47
CA CYS A 353 -16.19 7.66 17.70
C CYS A 353 -17.43 7.86 18.58
N ALA A 354 -17.84 6.81 19.25
CA ALA A 354 -18.93 6.87 20.21
C ALA A 354 -18.62 7.91 21.28
N GLY A 355 -19.46 8.93 21.33
CA GLY A 355 -19.33 9.97 22.35
C GLY A 355 -19.90 9.53 23.70
N PRO A 356 -19.46 10.16 24.79
CA PRO A 356 -20.05 9.90 26.08
C PRO A 356 -21.56 10.35 26.10
N ILE A 357 -22.41 9.49 26.59
CA ILE A 357 -23.84 9.76 26.71
C ILE A 357 -24.02 10.97 27.66
N ARG A 358 -24.68 11.99 27.15
CA ARG A 358 -24.91 13.21 27.92
C ARG A 358 -25.90 12.95 29.07
N SER A 359 -25.73 13.64 30.18
CA SER A 359 -26.37 13.51 31.49
C SER A 359 -27.91 13.48 31.57
N THR A 360 -28.66 13.50 30.50
CA THR A 360 -30.12 13.33 30.50
C THR A 360 -30.56 11.90 30.80
N ASP A 361 -29.62 10.96 30.83
CA ASP A 361 -29.90 9.52 30.89
C ASP A 361 -29.80 8.94 32.31
N LEU A 362 -29.69 9.79 33.37
CA LEU A 362 -29.80 9.35 34.76
C LEU A 362 -31.14 8.62 35.04
N ILE A 363 -32.20 8.99 34.33
CA ILE A 363 -33.51 8.34 34.43
C ILE A 363 -33.48 6.95 33.79
N ASN A 364 -32.60 6.74 32.81
CA ASN A 364 -32.44 5.47 32.10
C ASN A 364 -31.53 4.46 32.84
N MET A 365 -31.05 4.80 34.04
CA MET A 365 -30.29 3.85 34.89
C MET A 365 -31.08 2.58 35.16
N PHE A 366 -32.37 2.69 35.43
CA PHE A 366 -33.30 1.57 35.57
C PHE A 366 -34.25 1.53 34.39
N THR A 367 -34.56 0.35 33.92
CA THR A 367 -35.61 0.18 32.92
C THR A 367 -36.97 0.64 33.45
N ALA A 368 -37.86 1.12 32.58
CA ALA A 368 -39.18 1.58 32.97
C ALA A 368 -39.97 0.55 33.83
N PRO A 369 -39.90 -0.77 33.55
CA PRO A 369 -40.49 -1.78 34.45
C PRO A 369 -39.86 -1.80 35.84
N ALA A 370 -38.56 -1.57 36.00
CA ALA A 370 -37.91 -1.55 37.31
C ALA A 370 -38.36 -0.36 38.15
N TRP A 371 -38.51 0.82 37.54
CA TRP A 371 -39.09 2.00 38.22
C TRP A 371 -40.53 1.76 38.66
N SER A 372 -41.36 1.13 37.80
CA SER A 372 -42.77 0.84 38.16
C SER A 372 -42.88 -0.16 39.30
N VAL A 373 -42.05 -1.19 39.33
CA VAL A 373 -41.99 -2.17 40.43
C VAL A 373 -41.54 -1.51 41.74
N LEU A 374 -40.52 -0.62 41.69
CA LEU A 374 -40.05 0.11 42.85
C LEU A 374 -41.18 0.96 43.49
N VAL A 375 -41.88 1.76 42.66
CA VAL A 375 -42.99 2.60 43.13
C VAL A 375 -44.13 1.73 43.71
N LEU A 376 -44.47 0.63 43.05
CA LEU A 376 -45.50 -0.29 43.52
C LEU A 376 -45.13 -0.90 44.88
N LEU A 377 -43.88 -1.30 45.08
CA LEU A 377 -43.39 -1.86 46.34
C LEU A 377 -43.42 -0.81 47.49
N LEU A 378 -43.10 0.46 47.20
CA LEU A 378 -43.22 1.53 48.18
C LEU A 378 -44.66 1.79 48.60
N LEU A 379 -45.60 1.79 47.64
CA LEU A 379 -47.04 1.93 47.95
C LEU A 379 -47.55 0.73 48.74
N LEU A 380 -47.17 -0.48 48.32
CA LEU A 380 -47.57 -1.70 49.00
C LEU A 380 -47.05 -1.75 50.46
N SER A 381 -45.80 -1.32 50.68
CA SER A 381 -45.23 -1.23 52.03
C SER A 381 -45.95 -0.22 52.91
N ALA A 382 -46.33 0.94 52.35
CA ALA A 382 -47.14 1.93 53.12
C ALA A 382 -48.49 1.35 53.54
N VAL A 383 -49.19 0.65 52.64
CA VAL A 383 -50.44 -0.03 52.94
C VAL A 383 -50.24 -1.14 53.99
N THR A 384 -49.15 -1.89 53.90
CA THR A 384 -48.79 -2.96 54.82
C THR A 384 -48.54 -2.37 56.25
N PHE A 385 -47.81 -1.28 56.36
CA PHE A 385 -47.60 -0.57 57.62
C PHE A 385 -48.93 -0.17 58.22
N TRP A 386 -49.81 0.44 57.42
CA TRP A 386 -51.15 0.89 57.88
C TRP A 386 -52.02 -0.29 58.30
N CYS A 387 -52.06 -1.39 57.55
CA CYS A 387 -52.84 -2.58 57.90
C CYS A 387 -52.32 -3.23 59.18
N ILE A 388 -51.01 -3.43 59.37
CA ILE A 388 -50.46 -4.03 60.58
C ILE A 388 -50.74 -3.19 61.78
N ALA A 389 -50.70 -1.82 61.70
CA ALA A 389 -50.96 -0.89 62.79
C ALA A 389 -52.43 -0.83 63.23
N ASN A 390 -53.36 -1.14 62.30
CA ASN A 390 -54.82 -1.05 62.58
C ASN A 390 -55.48 -2.40 62.90
N ILE A 391 -54.78 -3.52 62.90
CA ILE A 391 -55.31 -4.83 63.26
C ILE A 391 -55.65 -4.80 64.80
N PRO A 392 -56.94 -4.93 65.23
CA PRO A 392 -57.30 -4.94 66.60
C PRO A 392 -56.89 -6.24 67.31
N TYR A 393 -56.00 -6.15 68.31
CA TYR A 393 -55.61 -7.31 69.13
C TYR A 393 -55.85 -6.95 70.60
N SER A 394 -56.60 -7.77 71.31
CA SER A 394 -57.27 -7.51 72.63
C SER A 394 -56.36 -7.24 73.83
N CYS A 395 -55.03 -7.38 73.74
CA CYS A 395 -54.14 -7.25 74.89
C CYS A 395 -52.82 -6.54 74.66
N VAL A 396 -52.61 -5.82 73.52
CA VAL A 396 -51.31 -5.22 73.23
C VAL A 396 -51.40 -3.70 73.21
N LYS A 397 -50.36 -3.00 73.70
CA LYS A 397 -50.19 -1.55 73.68
C LYS A 397 -50.58 -1.00 72.28
N LYS A 398 -51.47 0.04 72.32
CA LYS A 398 -51.93 0.76 71.13
C LYS A 398 -50.70 1.31 70.36
N GLU A 399 -50.61 1.07 69.04
CA GLU A 399 -49.57 1.60 68.20
C GLU A 399 -49.63 3.13 68.12
N SER A 400 -48.51 3.81 67.81
CA SER A 400 -48.41 5.26 67.65
C SER A 400 -49.38 5.75 66.56
N ILE A 401 -49.94 6.97 66.80
CA ILE A 401 -50.84 7.64 65.87
C ILE A 401 -50.22 7.81 64.47
N ALA A 402 -48.90 7.96 64.41
CA ALA A 402 -48.13 8.10 63.16
C ALA A 402 -48.29 6.88 62.19
N TYR A 403 -48.50 5.67 62.69
CA TYR A 403 -48.68 4.47 61.86
C TYR A 403 -50.16 4.09 61.62
N ARG A 404 -51.11 4.83 62.30
CA ARG A 404 -52.54 4.62 62.11
C ARG A 404 -53.13 5.41 60.96
N ASN A 405 -52.50 6.47 60.55
CA ASN A 405 -52.87 7.29 59.39
C ASN A 405 -52.08 6.88 58.16
N LEU A 406 -52.79 6.61 57.06
CA LEU A 406 -52.15 6.17 55.80
C LEU A 406 -51.18 7.23 55.24
N SER A 407 -51.52 8.51 55.31
CA SER A 407 -50.65 9.61 54.84
C SER A 407 -49.33 9.68 55.61
N GLN A 408 -49.36 9.45 56.93
CA GLN A 408 -48.16 9.39 57.75
C GLN A 408 -47.33 8.11 57.49
N CYS A 409 -47.99 6.98 57.19
CA CYS A 409 -47.27 5.77 56.73
C CYS A 409 -46.60 6.02 55.43
N CYS A 410 -47.23 6.68 54.46
CA CYS A 410 -46.57 7.06 53.19
C CYS A 410 -45.34 7.95 53.39
N SER A 411 -45.49 8.96 54.29
CA SER A 411 -44.37 9.85 54.66
C SER A 411 -43.22 9.09 55.33
N THR A 412 -43.53 8.14 56.22
CA THR A 412 -42.53 7.29 56.88
C THR A 412 -41.82 6.38 55.91
N VAL A 413 -42.55 5.72 54.98
CA VAL A 413 -41.97 4.88 53.95
C VAL A 413 -41.04 5.70 53.04
N TRP A 414 -41.47 6.88 52.62
CA TRP A 414 -40.70 7.80 51.83
C TRP A 414 -39.42 8.28 52.56
N ALA A 415 -39.53 8.61 53.85
CA ALA A 415 -38.38 9.00 54.67
C ALA A 415 -37.35 7.88 54.78
N VAL A 416 -37.78 6.63 55.06
CA VAL A 416 -36.89 5.47 55.11
C VAL A 416 -36.24 5.19 53.77
N PHE A 417 -36.99 5.31 52.66
CA PHE A 417 -36.47 5.12 51.32
C PHE A 417 -35.39 6.13 50.97
N LEU A 418 -35.56 7.40 51.37
CA LEU A 418 -34.56 8.45 51.21
C LEU A 418 -33.41 8.38 52.21
N GLY A 419 -33.44 7.46 53.16
CA GLY A 419 -32.41 7.34 54.21
C GLY A 419 -32.51 8.43 55.28
N VAL A 420 -33.67 9.09 55.40
CA VAL A 420 -33.91 10.12 56.43
C VAL A 420 -34.46 9.48 57.70
N SER A 421 -34.12 10.05 58.87
CA SER A 421 -34.61 9.57 60.17
C SER A 421 -36.13 9.71 60.28
N VAL A 422 -36.75 8.73 60.92
CA VAL A 422 -38.21 8.68 61.16
C VAL A 422 -38.53 9.33 62.51
N ALA A 423 -39.60 10.15 62.59
CA ALA A 423 -39.96 10.89 63.77
C ALA A 423 -40.36 9.98 64.93
N GLU A 424 -41.05 8.87 64.67
CA GLU A 424 -41.48 7.91 65.73
C GLU A 424 -41.19 6.48 65.34
N MET A 425 -40.59 5.69 66.25
CA MET A 425 -40.31 4.27 66.03
C MET A 425 -41.55 3.41 66.33
N PRO A 426 -41.76 2.31 65.60
CA PRO A 426 -42.87 1.38 65.89
C PRO A 426 -42.78 0.82 67.29
N ARG A 427 -43.97 0.69 67.97
CA ARG A 427 -44.04 0.22 69.38
C ARG A 427 -44.28 -1.28 69.46
N THR A 428 -45.05 -1.87 68.52
CA THR A 428 -45.36 -3.32 68.51
C THR A 428 -44.29 -4.14 67.89
N PHE A 429 -44.07 -5.34 68.40
CA PHE A 429 -43.02 -6.22 67.88
C PHE A 429 -43.19 -6.56 66.40
N ARG A 430 -44.40 -6.84 65.93
CA ARG A 430 -44.70 -7.20 64.50
C ARG A 430 -44.33 -6.04 63.57
N LEU A 431 -44.73 -4.82 63.96
CA LEU A 431 -44.43 -3.66 63.13
C LEU A 431 -42.91 -3.34 63.16
N ARG A 432 -42.21 -3.62 64.26
CA ARG A 432 -40.74 -3.48 64.33
C ARG A 432 -40.01 -4.45 63.41
N VAL A 433 -40.46 -5.70 63.35
CA VAL A 433 -39.84 -6.71 62.42
C VAL A 433 -40.05 -6.29 60.99
N PHE A 434 -41.28 -5.91 60.60
CA PHE A 434 -41.55 -5.42 59.26
C PHE A 434 -40.79 -4.15 58.94
N PHE A 435 -40.69 -3.21 59.83
CA PHE A 435 -39.92 -1.98 59.74
C PHE A 435 -38.44 -2.29 59.51
N PHE A 436 -37.86 -3.20 60.27
CA PHE A 436 -36.47 -3.63 60.11
C PHE A 436 -36.20 -4.26 58.74
N LEU A 437 -37.05 -5.18 58.31
CA LEU A 437 -36.94 -5.79 56.97
C LEU A 437 -37.06 -4.72 55.88
N PHE A 438 -37.96 -3.75 55.99
CA PHE A 438 -38.13 -2.68 55.06
C PHE A 438 -36.90 -1.74 55.02
N VAL A 439 -36.31 -1.43 56.18
CA VAL A 439 -35.06 -0.66 56.25
C VAL A 439 -33.92 -1.39 55.57
N CYS A 440 -33.76 -2.73 55.78
CA CYS A 440 -32.75 -3.53 55.09
C CYS A 440 -32.96 -3.52 53.59
N TYR A 441 -34.21 -3.62 53.11
CA TYR A 441 -34.53 -3.53 51.68
C TYR A 441 -34.16 -2.15 51.13
N CYS A 442 -34.55 -1.06 51.77
CA CYS A 442 -34.21 0.30 51.33
C CYS A 442 -32.70 0.54 51.34
N PHE A 443 -31.98 0.04 52.34
CA PHE A 443 -30.55 0.12 52.41
C PHE A 443 -29.89 -0.59 51.24
N ALA A 444 -30.31 -1.82 50.90
CA ALA A 444 -29.78 -2.56 49.77
C ALA A 444 -30.02 -1.81 48.45
N ILE A 445 -31.23 -1.30 48.20
CA ILE A 445 -31.55 -0.52 46.98
C ILE A 445 -30.72 0.76 46.91
N ASN A 446 -30.58 1.49 48.01
CA ASN A 446 -29.77 2.71 48.06
C ASN A 446 -28.29 2.40 47.81
N THR A 447 -27.77 1.32 48.36
CA THR A 447 -26.37 0.91 48.10
C THR A 447 -26.13 0.56 46.62
N VAL A 448 -27.06 -0.20 45.99
CA VAL A 448 -26.98 -0.50 44.56
C VAL A 448 -27.04 0.77 43.73
N PHE A 449 -27.97 1.69 44.06
CA PHE A 449 -28.13 2.96 43.37
C PHE A 449 -26.83 3.81 43.47
N GLN A 450 -26.27 3.93 44.66
CA GLN A 450 -25.03 4.69 44.90
C GLN A 450 -23.83 4.07 44.17
N ALA A 451 -23.69 2.74 44.22
CA ALA A 451 -22.62 2.03 43.51
C ALA A 451 -22.73 2.24 41.98
N TYR A 452 -23.94 2.12 41.43
CA TYR A 452 -24.17 2.34 40.01
C TYR A 452 -23.96 3.81 39.63
N PHE A 453 -24.40 4.74 40.43
CA PHE A 453 -24.21 6.18 40.21
C PHE A 453 -22.71 6.55 40.25
N THR A 454 -21.96 5.98 41.17
CA THR A 454 -20.50 6.18 41.25
C THR A 454 -19.82 5.62 40.04
N SER A 455 -20.17 4.40 39.62
CA SER A 455 -19.63 3.78 38.40
C SER A 455 -19.95 4.61 37.15
N PHE A 456 -21.18 5.10 37.02
CA PHE A 456 -21.61 5.98 35.92
C PHE A 456 -20.82 7.29 35.85
N LEU A 457 -20.41 7.81 37.02
CA LEU A 457 -19.60 9.03 37.10
C LEU A 457 -18.12 8.78 36.79
N MET A 458 -17.61 7.61 37.14
CA MET A 458 -16.21 7.26 36.91
C MET A 458 -15.95 6.75 35.47
N GLU A 459 -16.90 6.01 34.91
CA GLU A 459 -16.83 5.48 33.54
C GLU A 459 -18.04 6.00 32.76
N PRO A 460 -17.86 7.05 31.93
CA PRO A 460 -18.95 7.53 31.10
C PRO A 460 -19.42 6.42 30.15
N ILE A 461 -20.72 6.17 30.15
CA ILE A 461 -21.34 5.25 29.21
C ILE A 461 -21.25 5.89 27.84
N TYR A 462 -20.63 5.18 26.90
CA TYR A 462 -20.50 5.62 25.50
C TYR A 462 -21.72 5.16 24.68
N ASP A 463 -22.04 5.93 23.65
CA ASP A 463 -23.03 5.53 22.65
C ASP A 463 -22.57 4.25 21.94
N LYS A 464 -23.47 3.55 21.25
CA LYS A 464 -23.10 2.34 20.54
C LYS A 464 -22.13 2.67 19.40
N GLN A 465 -20.91 2.12 19.48
CA GLN A 465 -19.94 2.22 18.39
C GLN A 465 -20.40 1.40 17.20
N ILE A 466 -20.14 1.89 15.99
CA ILE A 466 -20.37 1.18 14.74
C ILE A 466 -19.15 0.31 14.46
N HIS A 467 -19.33 -1.01 14.36
CA HIS A 467 -18.26 -1.99 14.15
C HIS A 467 -18.32 -2.65 12.79
N THR A 468 -19.49 -2.74 12.18
CA THR A 468 -19.67 -3.48 10.92
C THR A 468 -20.19 -2.57 9.80
N PHE A 469 -19.96 -2.98 8.55
CA PHE A 469 -20.46 -2.26 7.39
C PHE A 469 -21.99 -2.25 7.30
N ASP A 470 -22.65 -3.31 7.75
CA ASP A 470 -24.12 -3.38 7.78
C ASP A 470 -24.72 -2.41 8.82
N GLU A 471 -24.07 -2.24 9.98
CA GLU A 471 -24.43 -1.20 10.95
C GLU A 471 -24.23 0.20 10.37
N LEU A 472 -23.10 0.45 9.67
CA LEU A 472 -22.84 1.70 8.98
C LEU A 472 -23.93 2.01 7.95
N LYS A 473 -24.31 1.03 7.14
CA LYS A 473 -25.37 1.17 6.15
C LYS A 473 -26.72 1.52 6.76
N SER A 474 -27.05 0.96 7.93
CA SER A 474 -28.30 1.24 8.63
C SER A 474 -28.30 2.59 9.36
N SER A 475 -27.14 3.15 9.67
CA SER A 475 -26.96 4.37 10.49
C SER A 475 -27.38 5.66 9.80
N LYS A 476 -27.56 5.68 8.46
CA LYS A 476 -27.87 6.87 7.64
C LYS A 476 -26.89 8.05 7.82
N ILE A 477 -25.65 7.78 8.23
CA ILE A 477 -24.59 8.77 8.34
C ILE A 477 -24.21 9.29 6.94
N ARG A 478 -23.85 10.57 6.83
CA ARG A 478 -23.40 11.17 5.56
C ARG A 478 -22.06 10.58 5.14
N TYR A 479 -21.94 10.22 3.88
CA TYR A 479 -20.71 9.68 3.29
C TYR A 479 -19.93 10.79 2.58
N LEU A 480 -18.68 11.00 3.00
CA LEU A 480 -17.75 11.90 2.33
C LEU A 480 -16.99 11.10 1.27
N GLU A 481 -17.23 11.42 0.02
CA GLU A 481 -16.59 10.76 -1.11
C GLU A 481 -15.46 11.64 -1.66
N HIS A 482 -14.23 11.16 -1.51
CA HIS A 482 -13.09 11.80 -2.14
C HIS A 482 -12.97 11.31 -3.60
N PRO A 483 -12.68 12.19 -4.58
CA PRO A 483 -12.64 11.83 -6.02
C PRO A 483 -11.65 10.70 -6.37
N SER A 484 -10.61 10.47 -5.55
CA SER A 484 -9.68 9.35 -5.77
C SER A 484 -10.27 7.97 -5.44
N VAL A 485 -11.37 7.89 -4.69
CA VAL A 485 -11.97 6.60 -4.29
C VAL A 485 -12.59 5.85 -5.48
N PRO A 486 -13.39 6.47 -6.36
CA PRO A 486 -13.86 5.82 -7.59
C PRO A 486 -12.72 5.36 -8.51
N GLU A 487 -11.59 6.08 -8.52
CA GLU A 487 -10.40 5.76 -9.30
C GLU A 487 -9.71 4.48 -8.82
N LEU A 488 -9.90 4.11 -7.56
CA LEU A 488 -9.47 2.83 -6.98
C LEU A 488 -10.43 1.66 -7.30
N GLY A 489 -11.43 1.87 -8.14
CA GLY A 489 -12.46 0.89 -8.50
C GLY A 489 -11.93 -0.45 -9.04
N PHE A 490 -10.66 -0.52 -9.47
CA PHE A 490 -9.98 -1.78 -9.80
C PHE A 490 -9.75 -2.70 -8.60
N TYR A 491 -9.70 -2.13 -7.39
CA TYR A 491 -9.47 -2.88 -6.13
C TYR A 491 -10.75 -3.12 -5.36
N MET A 492 -11.86 -2.47 -5.72
CA MET A 492 -13.06 -2.38 -4.92
C MET A 492 -14.28 -2.93 -5.66
N ASN A 493 -15.14 -3.65 -4.94
CA ASN A 493 -16.48 -3.95 -5.42
C ASN A 493 -17.35 -2.68 -5.29
N TYR A 494 -17.29 -1.81 -6.32
CA TYR A 494 -17.96 -0.51 -6.35
C TYR A 494 -19.48 -0.61 -6.12
N ASP A 495 -20.12 -1.73 -6.50
CA ASP A 495 -21.56 -1.93 -6.27
C ASP A 495 -21.93 -2.04 -4.78
N LYS A 496 -20.97 -2.41 -3.93
CA LYS A 496 -21.15 -2.44 -2.46
C LYS A 496 -21.40 -1.02 -1.93
N TYR A 497 -20.72 0.00 -2.48
CA TYR A 497 -20.78 1.40 -2.00
C TYR A 497 -22.01 2.14 -2.47
N LYS A 498 -22.54 1.83 -3.66
CA LYS A 498 -23.82 2.37 -4.14
C LYS A 498 -24.99 2.03 -3.22
N LYS A 499 -24.83 1.00 -2.37
CA LYS A 499 -25.86 0.56 -1.41
C LYS A 499 -25.85 1.35 -0.11
N LEU A 500 -24.92 2.28 0.10
CA LEU A 500 -24.97 3.20 1.23
C LEU A 500 -26.16 4.14 1.05
N THR A 501 -27.10 4.06 1.97
CA THR A 501 -28.37 4.84 1.92
C THR A 501 -28.21 6.27 2.44
N GLY A 502 -27.03 6.64 2.90
CA GLY A 502 -26.69 7.98 3.37
C GLY A 502 -26.58 9.00 2.24
N ARG A 503 -26.59 10.28 2.57
CA ARG A 503 -26.31 11.35 1.62
C ARG A 503 -24.84 11.35 1.26
N HIS A 504 -24.54 11.25 -0.04
CA HIS A 504 -23.18 11.42 -0.58
C HIS A 504 -22.87 12.93 -0.64
N GLU A 505 -21.72 13.29 -0.12
CA GLU A 505 -21.15 14.63 -0.15
C GLU A 505 -19.74 14.53 -0.73
N GLN A 506 -19.47 15.26 -1.82
CA GLN A 506 -18.12 15.28 -2.38
C GLN A 506 -17.20 16.13 -1.50
N CYS A 507 -16.03 15.61 -1.21
CA CYS A 507 -15.00 16.24 -0.44
C CYS A 507 -13.70 16.25 -1.24
N LEU A 508 -13.26 17.43 -1.70
CA LEU A 508 -12.13 17.56 -2.61
C LEU A 508 -10.76 17.57 -1.91
N ASP A 509 -10.73 18.01 -0.67
CA ASP A 509 -9.53 18.06 0.15
C ASP A 509 -9.57 16.96 1.21
N TYR A 510 -8.63 16.04 1.10
CA TYR A 510 -8.56 14.86 1.97
C TYR A 510 -8.35 15.22 3.44
N GLU A 511 -7.50 16.21 3.73
CA GLU A 511 -7.22 16.66 5.10
C GLU A 511 -8.45 17.32 5.71
N GLN A 512 -9.16 18.13 4.94
CA GLN A 512 -10.39 18.76 5.38
C GLN A 512 -11.48 17.73 5.68
N CYS A 513 -11.60 16.68 4.84
CA CYS A 513 -12.55 15.59 5.07
C CYS A 513 -12.26 14.86 6.38
N LEU A 514 -11.01 14.51 6.62
CA LEU A 514 -10.60 13.85 7.87
C LEU A 514 -10.75 14.76 9.08
N SER A 515 -10.47 16.06 8.97
CA SER A 515 -10.63 17.01 10.07
C SER A 515 -12.07 17.12 10.55
N ARG A 516 -13.05 17.06 9.65
CA ARG A 516 -14.49 17.03 10.00
C ARG A 516 -14.85 15.80 10.84
N LEU A 517 -14.27 14.66 10.48
CA LEU A 517 -14.44 13.41 11.21
C LEU A 517 -13.79 13.49 12.60
N LEU A 518 -12.57 14.07 12.68
CA LEU A 518 -11.85 14.28 13.93
C LEU A 518 -12.55 15.25 14.89
N VAL A 519 -13.30 16.22 14.36
CA VAL A 519 -14.12 17.13 15.19
C VAL A 519 -15.38 16.42 15.76
N GLY A 520 -15.67 15.20 15.29
CA GLY A 520 -16.83 14.42 15.73
C GLY A 520 -18.12 14.73 14.96
N GLU A 521 -18.01 15.27 13.74
CA GLU A 521 -19.15 15.42 12.86
C GLU A 521 -19.70 14.02 12.47
N LYS A 522 -21.03 13.90 12.34
CA LYS A 522 -21.67 12.64 11.94
C LYS A 522 -21.48 12.37 10.45
N VAL A 523 -20.26 12.07 10.08
CA VAL A 523 -19.82 11.74 8.71
C VAL A 523 -19.01 10.46 8.73
N THR A 524 -18.95 9.77 7.62
CA THR A 524 -18.09 8.59 7.41
C THR A 524 -17.29 8.76 6.14
N MET A 525 -16.10 8.19 6.10
CA MET A 525 -15.20 8.28 4.97
C MET A 525 -14.40 6.99 4.83
N LEU A 526 -14.17 6.57 3.59
CA LEU A 526 -13.20 5.53 3.29
C LEU A 526 -11.82 6.16 3.16
N ALA A 527 -10.88 5.76 3.98
CA ALA A 527 -9.56 6.35 4.01
C ALA A 527 -8.47 5.31 4.23
N LEU A 528 -7.26 5.61 3.73
CA LEU A 528 -6.06 4.83 4.00
C LEU A 528 -5.62 5.05 5.46
N ASP A 529 -5.31 3.97 6.16
CA ASP A 529 -4.94 3.98 7.58
C ASP A 529 -3.75 4.92 7.89
N LEU A 530 -2.69 4.86 7.10
CA LEU A 530 -1.51 5.73 7.25
C LEU A 530 -1.86 7.22 7.18
N TRP A 531 -2.75 7.62 6.28
CA TRP A 531 -3.15 9.02 6.15
C TRP A 531 -4.10 9.45 7.28
N ALA A 532 -4.98 8.55 7.69
CA ALA A 532 -5.90 8.81 8.78
C ALA A 532 -5.15 8.98 10.12
N GLU A 533 -4.17 8.13 10.39
CA GLU A 533 -3.32 8.23 11.59
C GLU A 533 -2.45 9.49 11.57
N TYR A 534 -1.90 9.84 10.39
CA TYR A 534 -1.14 11.09 10.22
C TYR A 534 -2.02 12.31 10.52
N ALA A 535 -3.22 12.39 9.95
CA ALA A 535 -4.15 13.49 10.20
C ALA A 535 -4.59 13.55 11.67
N ALA A 536 -4.81 12.41 12.32
CA ALA A 536 -5.08 12.36 13.75
C ALA A 536 -3.91 12.89 14.56
N SER A 537 -2.68 12.52 14.18
CA SER A 537 -1.49 13.05 14.84
C SER A 537 -1.30 14.55 14.59
N LEU A 538 -1.78 15.14 13.50
CA LEU A 538 -1.80 16.59 13.24
C LEU A 538 -2.87 17.34 14.04
N SER A 539 -4.00 16.76 14.42
CA SER A 539 -5.14 17.50 14.99
C SER A 539 -4.93 18.07 16.40
N GLY A 540 -3.91 17.65 17.14
CA GLY A 540 -3.45 18.26 18.38
C GLY A 540 -4.41 18.28 19.58
N ARG A 541 -5.63 17.88 19.41
CA ARG A 541 -6.61 17.73 20.50
C ARG A 541 -6.31 16.40 21.18
N GLY A 542 -5.80 16.44 22.40
CA GLY A 542 -5.38 15.28 23.16
C GLY A 542 -6.29 14.06 22.90
N GLN A 543 -5.66 12.96 22.47
CA GLN A 543 -6.30 11.67 22.21
C GLN A 543 -7.62 11.74 21.40
N VAL A 544 -7.61 12.43 20.25
CA VAL A 544 -8.70 12.26 19.30
C VAL A 544 -8.52 10.90 18.66
N SER A 545 -9.24 9.92 19.18
CA SER A 545 -9.26 8.58 18.61
C SER A 545 -10.05 8.59 17.29
N LEU A 546 -9.41 8.18 16.21
CA LEU A 546 -10.11 7.80 15.01
C LEU A 546 -10.73 6.43 15.22
N CYS A 547 -12.03 6.33 15.03
CA CYS A 547 -12.74 5.06 15.09
C CYS A 547 -12.98 4.56 13.67
N ALA A 548 -12.60 3.32 13.42
CA ALA A 548 -12.88 2.62 12.18
C ALA A 548 -13.79 1.43 12.46
N ILE A 549 -14.47 0.94 11.43
CA ILE A 549 -15.14 -0.36 11.51
C ILE A 549 -14.08 -1.46 11.54
N ASP A 550 -14.43 -2.61 12.13
CA ASP A 550 -13.49 -3.72 12.30
C ASP A 550 -13.16 -4.42 10.97
N GLU A 551 -13.99 -4.23 9.96
CA GLU A 551 -13.81 -4.79 8.63
C GLU A 551 -12.82 -3.95 7.82
N ASN A 552 -11.75 -4.60 7.33
CA ASN A 552 -10.86 -4.00 6.35
C ASN A 552 -11.49 -4.12 4.97
N GLU A 553 -11.47 -3.03 4.20
CA GLU A 553 -12.03 -3.07 2.87
C GLU A 553 -11.08 -3.73 1.87
N PHE A 554 -9.85 -3.25 1.80
CA PHE A 554 -8.78 -3.87 1.03
C PHE A 554 -7.42 -3.32 1.49
N SER A 555 -6.36 -4.11 1.27
CA SER A 555 -4.99 -3.70 1.52
C SER A 555 -4.22 -3.61 0.22
N MET A 556 -3.30 -2.65 0.13
CA MET A 556 -2.43 -2.49 -1.03
C MET A 556 -1.00 -2.24 -0.61
N GLY A 557 -0.07 -2.70 -1.45
CA GLY A 557 1.35 -2.38 -1.34
C GLY A 557 1.70 -1.19 -2.23
N PHE A 558 2.58 -0.32 -1.75
CA PHE A 558 3.13 0.80 -2.51
C PHE A 558 4.52 0.45 -3.00
N THR A 559 4.80 0.79 -4.25
CA THR A 559 6.01 0.42 -4.96
C THR A 559 6.57 1.59 -5.75
N MET A 560 7.86 1.51 -6.06
CA MET A 560 8.50 2.38 -7.05
C MET A 560 8.43 1.69 -8.41
N TYR A 561 8.19 2.44 -9.47
CA TYR A 561 8.23 1.94 -10.84
C TYR A 561 9.49 2.44 -11.54
N LEU A 562 10.16 1.53 -12.20
CA LEU A 562 11.37 1.74 -12.97
C LEU A 562 11.09 1.44 -14.45
N SER A 563 11.94 1.92 -15.34
CA SER A 563 11.89 1.53 -16.75
C SER A 563 12.07 0.01 -16.90
N LYS A 564 11.47 -0.55 -17.93
CA LYS A 564 11.63 -1.97 -18.25
C LYS A 564 13.09 -2.28 -18.55
N GLY A 565 13.65 -3.31 -17.89
CA GLY A 565 15.07 -3.65 -18.01
C GLY A 565 16.00 -2.79 -17.14
N SER A 566 15.48 -2.02 -16.20
CA SER A 566 16.28 -1.18 -15.30
C SER A 566 17.25 -2.00 -14.46
N LEU A 567 18.54 -1.66 -14.51
CA LEU A 567 19.60 -2.32 -13.74
C LEU A 567 19.50 -2.12 -12.23
N PHE A 568 18.69 -1.17 -11.78
CA PHE A 568 18.53 -0.88 -10.37
C PHE A 568 17.55 -1.81 -9.65
N ARG A 569 16.59 -2.41 -10.39
CA ARG A 569 15.47 -3.16 -9.80
C ARG A 569 15.92 -4.21 -8.79
N ASP A 570 16.82 -5.09 -9.18
CA ASP A 570 17.24 -6.22 -8.34
C ASP A 570 17.98 -5.72 -7.08
N ARG A 571 18.79 -4.68 -7.22
CA ARG A 571 19.50 -4.09 -6.09
C ARG A 571 18.52 -3.36 -5.15
N PHE A 572 17.58 -2.61 -5.70
CA PHE A 572 16.52 -1.96 -4.92
C PHE A 572 15.72 -2.99 -4.15
N ASN A 573 15.29 -4.07 -4.80
CA ASN A 573 14.53 -5.13 -4.14
C ASN A 573 15.28 -5.74 -2.95
N VAL A 574 16.57 -6.03 -3.12
CA VAL A 574 17.41 -6.55 -2.02
C VAL A 574 17.52 -5.55 -0.87
N LEU A 575 17.72 -4.26 -1.18
CA LEU A 575 17.85 -3.23 -0.15
C LEU A 575 16.50 -2.97 0.55
N ILE A 576 15.40 -2.87 -0.19
CA ILE A 576 14.04 -2.70 0.35
C ILE A 576 13.70 -3.89 1.26
N GLN A 577 13.96 -5.11 0.82
CA GLN A 577 13.68 -6.29 1.64
C GLN A 577 14.46 -6.26 2.96
N ARG A 578 15.74 -5.91 2.93
CA ARG A 578 16.54 -5.74 4.15
C ARG A 578 15.99 -4.65 5.08
N CYS A 579 15.47 -3.56 4.51
CA CYS A 579 14.81 -2.50 5.29
C CYS A 579 13.53 -2.99 5.96
N LEU A 580 12.73 -3.79 5.24
CA LEU A 580 11.50 -4.39 5.78
C LEU A 580 11.82 -5.39 6.90
N GLU A 581 12.78 -6.28 6.68
CA GLU A 581 13.23 -7.27 7.68
C GLU A 581 13.82 -6.60 8.95
N ALA A 582 14.52 -5.47 8.78
CA ALA A 582 15.05 -4.69 9.89
C ALA A 582 14.00 -3.79 10.58
N GLY A 583 12.75 -3.74 10.10
CA GLY A 583 11.69 -2.91 10.67
C GLY A 583 11.91 -1.40 10.50
N LEU A 584 12.71 -0.97 9.53
CA LEU A 584 13.03 0.46 9.32
C LEU A 584 11.80 1.28 8.94
N GLY A 585 10.81 0.70 8.26
CA GLY A 585 9.55 1.38 7.96
C GLY A 585 8.83 1.86 9.22
N ASN A 586 8.72 1.00 10.23
CA ASN A 586 8.13 1.37 11.53
C ASN A 586 8.95 2.44 12.26
N LYS A 587 10.28 2.37 12.16
CA LYS A 587 11.17 3.41 12.71
C LYS A 587 10.91 4.77 12.04
N TYR A 588 10.85 4.81 10.72
CA TYR A 588 10.59 6.06 9.98
C TYR A 588 9.22 6.65 10.34
N TRP A 589 8.20 5.81 10.46
CA TRP A 589 6.87 6.21 10.89
C TRP A 589 6.90 6.79 12.32
N SER A 590 7.50 6.08 13.26
CA SER A 590 7.61 6.54 14.65
C SER A 590 8.41 7.84 14.76
N GLN A 591 9.45 8.01 13.97
CA GLN A 591 10.26 9.24 13.94
C GLN A 591 9.47 10.42 13.38
N LEU A 592 8.69 10.19 12.32
CA LEU A 592 7.80 11.20 11.74
C LEU A 592 6.77 11.69 12.76
N THR A 593 6.04 10.77 13.38
CA THR A 593 4.99 11.08 14.39
C THR A 593 5.59 11.74 15.64
N TRP A 594 6.78 11.32 16.07
CA TRP A 594 7.50 11.95 17.17
C TRP A 594 7.89 13.41 16.86
N ASN A 595 8.43 13.67 15.67
CA ASN A 595 8.81 15.02 15.23
C ASN A 595 7.59 15.96 15.19
N LEU A 596 6.44 15.46 14.71
CA LEU A 596 5.20 16.22 14.72
C LEU A 596 4.74 16.56 16.15
N THR A 597 4.92 15.66 17.07
CA THR A 597 4.59 15.88 18.48
C THR A 597 5.50 16.92 19.11
N LEU A 598 6.81 16.89 18.80
CA LEU A 598 7.79 17.87 19.29
C LEU A 598 7.55 19.29 18.73
N GLN A 599 7.29 19.41 17.45
CA GLN A 599 7.00 20.72 16.82
C GLN A 599 5.83 21.42 17.52
N ARG A 600 4.79 20.68 17.87
CA ARG A 600 3.64 21.21 18.63
C ARG A 600 3.98 21.65 20.02
N SER A 601 4.79 20.85 20.72
CA SER A 601 5.22 21.22 22.08
C SER A 601 6.01 22.51 22.10
N GLY A 602 6.71 22.82 21.00
CA GLY A 602 7.44 24.09 20.82
C GLY A 602 6.55 25.30 20.48
N GLU A 603 5.49 25.11 19.70
CA GLU A 603 4.56 26.20 19.32
C GLU A 603 3.62 26.63 20.46
N HIS A 604 3.37 25.75 21.42
CA HIS A 604 2.52 26.03 22.61
C HIS A 604 3.35 26.37 23.85
N GLY A 605 4.51 26.97 23.68
CA GLY A 605 5.35 27.45 24.78
C GLY A 605 4.68 28.57 25.57
N GLY A 606 3.82 28.22 26.54
CA GLY A 606 3.33 29.18 27.50
C GLY A 606 1.88 29.05 27.99
N GLY A 607 1.22 27.95 27.81
CA GLY A 607 -0.12 27.80 28.36
C GLY A 607 -0.60 26.37 28.27
N ASP A 608 -0.79 25.77 29.42
CA ASP A 608 -1.45 24.49 29.65
C ASP A 608 -0.85 23.30 28.89
N VAL A 609 0.23 22.77 29.44
CA VAL A 609 0.47 21.33 29.40
C VAL A 609 -0.72 20.68 30.11
N ALA A 610 -1.80 20.48 29.38
CA ALA A 610 -2.88 19.62 29.80
C ALA A 610 -2.25 18.23 29.91
N SER A 611 -1.83 17.91 31.13
CA SER A 611 -1.39 16.59 31.52
C SER A 611 -2.44 15.58 31.05
N SER A 612 -2.10 14.88 29.99
CA SER A 612 -2.86 13.76 29.49
C SER A 612 -2.75 12.58 30.44
N ASN A 613 -3.29 12.62 31.62
CA ASN A 613 -3.42 11.40 32.44
C ASN A 613 -4.07 11.65 33.79
N SER A 614 -5.15 12.38 33.78
CA SER A 614 -6.28 12.15 34.67
C SER A 614 -7.37 13.06 34.14
N ALA A 615 -8.32 12.51 33.43
CA ALA A 615 -9.58 13.20 33.20
C ALA A 615 -10.22 13.49 34.57
N TYR A 616 -9.74 14.54 35.23
CA TYR A 616 -10.41 15.04 36.45
C TYR A 616 -11.76 15.56 35.98
N PHE A 617 -12.76 14.72 36.17
CA PHE A 617 -14.12 15.08 35.82
C PHE A 617 -14.63 16.08 36.83
N ALA A 618 -14.50 17.35 36.52
CA ALA A 618 -15.08 18.41 37.35
C ALA A 618 -16.62 18.46 37.14
N PHE A 619 -17.37 18.29 38.19
CA PHE A 619 -18.83 18.44 38.16
C PHE A 619 -19.18 19.89 37.83
N THR A 620 -19.91 20.09 36.74
CA THR A 620 -20.48 21.37 36.37
C THR A 620 -21.95 21.42 36.78
N VAL A 621 -22.52 22.64 36.89
CA VAL A 621 -23.95 22.85 37.17
C VAL A 621 -24.84 22.09 36.18
N PHE A 622 -24.34 21.88 34.95
CA PHE A 622 -25.07 21.14 33.91
C PHE A 622 -25.31 19.67 34.28
N HIS A 623 -24.38 19.01 34.96
CA HIS A 623 -24.53 17.62 35.41
C HIS A 623 -25.55 17.46 36.54
N LEU A 624 -25.74 18.51 37.37
CA LEU A 624 -26.66 18.53 38.50
C LEU A 624 -28.00 19.24 38.18
N ARG A 625 -28.23 19.65 36.94
CA ARG A 625 -29.41 20.40 36.52
C ARG A 625 -30.73 19.72 36.93
N VAL A 626 -30.78 18.36 36.83
CA VAL A 626 -31.98 17.60 37.20
C VAL A 626 -32.30 17.76 38.70
N ALA A 627 -31.27 17.69 39.55
CA ALA A 627 -31.42 17.90 40.98
C ALA A 627 -31.88 19.33 41.31
N PHE A 628 -31.30 20.34 40.67
CA PHE A 628 -31.72 21.73 40.83
C PHE A 628 -33.14 22.00 40.30
N CYS A 629 -33.52 21.41 39.18
CA CYS A 629 -34.89 21.49 38.65
C CYS A 629 -35.92 20.85 39.61
N LEU A 630 -35.60 19.69 40.18
CA LEU A 630 -36.46 19.03 41.16
C LEU A 630 -36.61 19.89 42.42
N LEU A 631 -35.53 20.50 42.91
CA LEU A 631 -35.57 21.40 44.07
C LEU A 631 -36.43 22.64 43.78
N ALA A 632 -36.22 23.25 42.61
CA ALA A 632 -36.99 24.43 42.20
C ALA A 632 -38.50 24.11 42.05
N PHE A 633 -38.82 22.97 41.44
CA PHE A 633 -40.19 22.50 41.26
C PHE A 633 -40.86 22.19 42.63
N GLY A 634 -40.13 21.49 43.52
CA GLY A 634 -40.61 21.20 44.88
C GLY A 634 -40.84 22.48 45.69
N GLY A 635 -39.91 23.44 45.60
CA GLY A 635 -40.08 24.75 46.24
C GLY A 635 -41.27 25.53 45.70
N ALA A 636 -41.47 25.53 44.38
CA ALA A 636 -42.62 26.18 43.76
C ALA A 636 -43.93 25.52 44.17
N LEU A 637 -44.02 24.20 44.19
CA LEU A 637 -45.22 23.46 44.64
C LEU A 637 -45.53 23.71 46.11
N SER A 638 -44.50 23.67 46.96
CA SER A 638 -44.67 23.99 48.41
C SER A 638 -45.16 25.41 48.62
N SER A 639 -44.67 26.39 47.87
CA SER A 639 -45.15 27.78 47.95
C SER A 639 -46.63 27.94 47.53
N VAL A 640 -46.99 27.19 46.43
CA VAL A 640 -48.41 27.20 45.97
C VAL A 640 -49.34 26.60 47.04
N VAL A 641 -48.96 25.48 47.65
CA VAL A 641 -49.72 24.83 48.70
C VAL A 641 -49.83 25.77 49.92
N PHE A 642 -48.73 26.39 50.32
CA PHE A 642 -48.75 27.36 51.44
C PHE A 642 -49.67 28.56 51.20
N ILE A 643 -49.64 29.13 49.98
CA ILE A 643 -50.56 30.23 49.61
C ILE A 643 -52.03 29.75 49.62
N ALA A 644 -52.28 28.54 49.11
CA ALA A 644 -53.61 27.95 49.10
C ALA A 644 -54.14 27.72 50.51
N GLU A 645 -53.31 27.25 51.47
CA GLU A 645 -53.64 27.08 52.85
C GLU A 645 -53.92 28.44 53.54
N LEU A 646 -53.07 29.45 53.27
CA LEU A 646 -53.33 30.82 53.79
C LEU A 646 -54.66 31.41 53.32
N LEU A 647 -54.93 31.27 52.00
CA LEU A 647 -56.21 31.75 51.44
C LEU A 647 -57.40 30.99 52.01
N SER A 648 -57.31 29.66 52.11
CA SER A 648 -58.36 28.83 52.73
C SER A 648 -58.66 29.25 54.21
N ASN A 649 -57.57 29.45 54.97
CA ASN A 649 -57.68 29.88 56.35
C ASN A 649 -58.25 31.30 56.50
N THR A 650 -57.86 32.22 55.61
CA THR A 650 -58.40 33.58 55.54
C THR A 650 -59.90 33.59 55.19
N ILE A 651 -60.29 32.74 54.20
CA ILE A 651 -61.68 32.57 53.77
C ILE A 651 -62.51 31.97 54.92
N LEU A 652 -62.02 30.98 55.65
CA LEU A 652 -62.65 30.39 56.80
C LEU A 652 -62.85 31.44 57.96
N HIS A 653 -61.85 32.25 58.19
CA HIS A 653 -61.93 33.35 59.18
C HIS A 653 -62.99 34.43 58.80
N VAL A 654 -62.99 34.78 57.48
CA VAL A 654 -63.97 35.74 56.95
C VAL A 654 -65.41 35.18 57.02
N CYS A 655 -65.61 33.91 56.66
CA CYS A 655 -66.89 33.22 56.75
C CYS A 655 -67.38 33.10 58.24
N HIS A 656 -66.48 32.93 59.19
CA HIS A 656 -66.80 32.88 60.61
C HIS A 656 -67.16 34.26 61.14
N PHE A 657 -66.62 35.34 60.57
CA PHE A 657 -67.00 36.74 60.98
C PHE A 657 -68.27 37.26 60.33
N CYS A 658 -68.70 36.71 59.15
CA CYS A 658 -69.96 37.07 58.50
C CYS A 658 -71.13 36.20 58.93
N GLY A 659 -70.96 35.21 59.82
CA GLY A 659 -71.98 34.31 60.34
C GLY A 659 -72.38 34.58 61.81
N GLN A 660 -71.88 35.67 62.43
CA GLN A 660 -72.35 36.25 63.67
C GLN A 660 -73.14 37.54 63.34
#